data_efd97fdf9643ebe1d5af4bd21aa87a44
#
_entry.id   efd97fdf9643ebe1d5af4bd21aa87a44
#
_cell.length_a   1.000
_cell.length_b   1.000
_cell.length_c   1.000
_cell.angle_alpha   90.00
_cell.angle_beta   90.00
_cell.angle_gamma   90.00
#
_symmetry.space_group_name_H-M   'P 1'
#
loop_
_entity.id
_entity.type
_entity.pdbx_description
1 polymer ?
#
loop_
_entity_poly.entity_id
_entity_poly.type
_entity_poly.pdbx_seq_one_letter_code
_entity_poly.pdbx_strand_id
1 'polypeptide(L)'
;MEKILDFQTREIPGEHARGNFRLLLSENETGINGLNAPIQLCGHGNTAGALFCGYQEKVEIKEEGRYRIADVQAVSGTILLDQKKCNRVFQKKAQTYMGIANTVTADTEHSACILPGSDMQTGGTLIQYQETDWNFLKRMASQLGLPLVPDISYYYPRFYLGLPEGEKKELGEILSCDMCFDGRYYAVSGRCTVDRKDFICYDVVTGTRLSLGDRVTYEGRELTVSRKKTELVRGEVIFTYRLAGSSYTWVPWEDNLDYTGMSFVGAIVGTQGEQVEVAFDIDQTAAGGNRYGFAPATGNLMYCMPQKGTKTSLYIGNGNEAQGIATGCIRTNGSTCEGTTIESNGGLVLMAKEGIRLESMTGIAMQGISASKYTGYPPYDDAPKEGEFDWEGFTRNLAIGLGVVAVCAIGAAISIATLGAGSILAGAFIGAGIGALSTTAMKAGEEISTGNVRSAKEALRDVGISAASGFITGAFGAKFPGAHRLAEGVVDTAVSAGERYLYAVFDDSMSREEKRAYAFDPGQMVADFVTGVVIGEFLDGIMAATQNKLRSIFANNDATMREALESGSGNKPYTNSRPSYGKNQVNEVWENAKDPITGKVYDPSGVEITWDKTKSRNGQWDMGHIPGEKYSEMHQLYMDDVISKDEFLEWYRNPKNYRPELPGTNRSHKYE
;
A
#
# COMPACT_ATOMS: atom_id res chain seq x y z
N MET A 1 9.77 -35.73 37.20
CA MET A 1 9.78 -34.32 37.64
C MET A 1 9.39 -34.28 39.09
N GLU A 2 10.23 -33.70 39.94
CA GLU A 2 9.99 -33.66 41.40
C GLU A 2 9.22 -32.43 41.83
N LYS A 3 9.53 -31.26 41.25
CA LYS A 3 8.90 -29.99 41.67
C LYS A 3 8.99 -28.93 40.60
N ILE A 4 7.94 -28.12 40.46
CA ILE A 4 7.95 -26.86 39.73
C ILE A 4 8.54 -25.80 40.67
N LEU A 5 9.67 -25.20 40.27
CA LEU A 5 10.34 -24.15 41.02
C LEU A 5 9.77 -22.77 40.68
N ASP A 6 9.50 -22.57 39.40
CA ASP A 6 8.92 -21.34 38.88
C ASP A 6 8.21 -21.61 37.55
N PHE A 7 7.21 -20.81 37.22
CA PHE A 7 6.65 -20.79 35.89
C PHE A 7 6.01 -19.42 35.58
N GLN A 8 5.99 -19.11 34.29
CA GLN A 8 5.28 -17.98 33.74
C GLN A 8 4.65 -18.37 32.41
N THR A 9 3.36 -18.07 32.22
CA THR A 9 2.68 -18.22 30.93
C THR A 9 2.10 -16.89 30.46
N ARG A 10 2.01 -16.69 29.16
CA ARG A 10 1.47 -15.47 28.53
C ARG A 10 0.53 -15.82 27.39
N GLU A 11 -0.64 -15.24 27.43
CA GLU A 11 -1.69 -15.33 26.42
C GLU A 11 -2.00 -13.92 25.90
N ILE A 12 -1.59 -13.66 24.65
CA ILE A 12 -1.76 -12.38 23.96
C ILE A 12 -2.47 -12.65 22.64
N PRO A 13 -3.65 -12.05 22.37
CA PRO A 13 -4.31 -12.17 21.08
C PRO A 13 -3.39 -11.77 19.91
N GLY A 14 -3.39 -12.58 18.86
CA GLY A 14 -2.51 -12.41 17.70
C GLY A 14 -1.14 -13.08 17.80
N GLU A 15 -0.81 -13.66 18.94
CA GLU A 15 0.46 -14.36 19.18
C GLU A 15 0.22 -15.81 19.60
N HIS A 16 1.20 -16.69 19.38
CA HIS A 16 1.23 -18.00 20.05
C HIS A 16 1.38 -17.79 21.56
N ALA A 17 0.60 -18.51 22.34
CA ALA A 17 0.80 -18.48 23.78
C ALA A 17 2.12 -19.13 24.15
N ARG A 18 2.82 -18.56 25.13
CA ARG A 18 4.15 -19.02 25.56
C ARG A 18 4.18 -19.33 27.03
N GLY A 19 4.99 -20.34 27.39
CA GLY A 19 5.25 -20.74 28.76
C GLY A 19 6.75 -20.89 29.02
N ASN A 20 7.20 -20.39 30.17
CA ASN A 20 8.53 -20.61 30.69
C ASN A 20 8.39 -21.36 32.01
N PHE A 21 9.09 -22.47 32.16
CA PHE A 21 9.01 -23.35 33.32
C PHE A 21 10.37 -23.65 33.85
N ARG A 22 10.56 -23.54 35.17
CA ARG A 22 11.76 -23.96 35.87
C ARG A 22 11.41 -25.14 36.75
N LEU A 23 12.02 -26.29 36.44
CA LEU A 23 11.65 -27.58 36.99
C LEU A 23 12.83 -28.23 37.69
N LEU A 24 12.59 -28.79 38.88
CA LEU A 24 13.55 -29.66 39.53
C LEU A 24 13.35 -31.10 39.04
N LEU A 25 14.40 -31.69 38.48
CA LEU A 25 14.40 -33.04 37.97
C LEU A 25 14.89 -34.04 39.04
N SER A 26 14.35 -35.26 39.01
CA SER A 26 14.85 -36.37 39.84
C SER A 26 16.20 -36.90 39.31
N GLU A 27 17.00 -37.49 40.18
CA GLU A 27 18.33 -38.04 39.84
C GLU A 27 18.28 -39.08 38.70
N ASN A 28 17.16 -39.80 38.55
CA ASN A 28 16.99 -40.89 37.58
C ASN A 28 16.31 -40.42 36.26
N GLU A 29 15.95 -39.16 36.14
CA GLU A 29 15.25 -38.66 34.97
C GLU A 29 16.25 -38.25 33.88
N THR A 30 16.61 -39.22 33.02
CA THR A 30 17.55 -39.04 31.91
C THR A 30 16.93 -38.48 30.65
N GLY A 31 15.60 -38.33 30.61
CA GLY A 31 14.88 -37.97 29.40
C GLY A 31 13.87 -36.87 29.63
N ILE A 32 14.26 -35.62 29.45
CA ILE A 32 13.33 -34.65 28.91
C ILE A 32 13.16 -35.08 27.47
N ASN A 33 11.97 -35.57 27.14
CA ASN A 33 11.62 -35.88 25.77
C ASN A 33 11.96 -34.64 24.91
N GLY A 34 12.71 -34.84 23.83
CA GLY A 34 13.36 -33.77 23.09
C GLY A 34 12.43 -32.65 22.61
N LEU A 35 12.98 -31.76 21.82
CA LEU A 35 12.23 -30.68 21.13
C LEU A 35 10.92 -31.23 20.55
N ASN A 36 9.82 -30.46 20.67
CA ASN A 36 8.47 -30.85 20.28
C ASN A 36 7.75 -31.88 21.17
N ALA A 37 8.27 -32.19 22.36
CA ALA A 37 7.53 -33.00 23.32
C ALA A 37 6.36 -32.18 23.91
N PRO A 38 5.17 -32.80 24.11
CA PRO A 38 4.06 -32.12 24.73
C PRO A 38 4.34 -31.81 26.20
N ILE A 39 3.92 -30.63 26.64
CA ILE A 39 3.98 -30.18 28.04
C ILE A 39 2.61 -29.69 28.48
N GLN A 40 2.22 -30.09 29.70
CA GLN A 40 1.00 -29.64 30.34
C GLN A 40 1.28 -29.17 31.75
N LEU A 41 0.78 -27.97 32.08
CA LEU A 41 0.71 -27.44 33.42
C LEU A 41 -0.74 -27.48 33.90
N CYS A 42 -1.00 -28.15 35.00
CA CYS A 42 -2.31 -28.23 35.63
C CYS A 42 -2.29 -27.54 37.01
N GLY A 43 -3.35 -26.78 37.27
CA GLY A 43 -3.61 -26.18 38.56
C GLY A 43 -4.42 -27.13 39.47
N HIS A 44 -4.38 -26.88 40.77
CA HIS A 44 -5.14 -27.59 41.81
C HIS A 44 -5.97 -26.62 42.63
N GLY A 45 -7.01 -27.12 43.31
CA GLY A 45 -7.90 -26.28 44.14
C GLY A 45 -8.63 -25.21 43.31
N ASN A 46 -8.53 -23.96 43.73
CA ASN A 46 -9.20 -22.82 43.06
C ASN A 46 -8.65 -22.54 41.65
N THR A 47 -7.50 -23.12 41.30
CA THR A 47 -6.90 -23.01 39.95
C THR A 47 -7.04 -24.30 39.14
N ALA A 48 -7.91 -25.23 39.54
CA ALA A 48 -8.08 -26.55 38.92
C ALA A 48 -8.27 -26.45 37.40
N GLY A 49 -7.68 -27.41 36.67
CA GLY A 49 -7.68 -27.51 35.21
C GLY A 49 -6.37 -27.08 34.55
N ALA A 50 -6.31 -27.18 33.24
CA ALA A 50 -5.12 -26.80 32.48
C ALA A 50 -4.84 -25.31 32.63
N LEU A 51 -3.63 -24.96 33.01
CA LEU A 51 -3.09 -23.62 33.02
C LEU A 51 -2.31 -23.32 31.73
N PHE A 52 -1.73 -24.37 31.13
CA PHE A 52 -1.03 -24.31 29.86
C PHE A 52 -0.86 -25.71 29.26
N CYS A 53 -1.16 -25.84 27.97
CA CYS A 53 -0.82 -26.98 27.13
C CYS A 53 -0.08 -26.51 25.90
N GLY A 54 0.98 -27.21 25.50
CA GLY A 54 1.78 -26.86 24.34
C GLY A 54 2.92 -27.81 24.09
N TYR A 55 3.93 -27.35 23.38
CA TYR A 55 5.11 -28.10 23.00
C TYR A 55 6.38 -27.42 23.49
N GLN A 56 7.38 -28.21 23.84
CA GLN A 56 8.68 -27.71 24.23
C GLN A 56 9.41 -27.12 23.02
N GLU A 57 9.74 -25.84 23.08
CA GLU A 57 10.49 -25.11 22.04
C GLU A 57 12.00 -25.14 22.35
N LYS A 58 12.34 -25.00 23.64
CA LYS A 58 13.73 -25.02 24.10
C LYS A 58 13.79 -25.63 25.49
N VAL A 59 14.83 -26.44 25.72
CA VAL A 59 15.11 -27.05 27.03
C VAL A 59 16.59 -26.89 27.36
N GLU A 60 16.90 -26.30 28.51
CA GLU A 60 18.24 -26.16 29.05
C GLU A 60 18.29 -26.87 30.39
N ILE A 61 19.22 -27.82 30.56
CA ILE A 61 19.44 -28.53 31.84
C ILE A 61 20.73 -28.02 32.45
N LYS A 62 20.65 -27.60 33.70
CA LYS A 62 21.77 -27.15 34.51
C LYS A 62 21.94 -28.07 35.70
N GLU A 63 23.18 -28.43 36.00
CA GLU A 63 23.55 -29.17 37.22
C GLU A 63 24.06 -28.17 38.25
N GLU A 64 23.33 -28.04 39.35
CA GLU A 64 23.68 -27.17 40.48
C GLU A 64 23.90 -28.04 41.74
N GLY A 65 25.13 -28.48 41.96
CA GLY A 65 25.48 -29.40 43.05
C GLY A 65 24.85 -30.78 42.87
N ARG A 66 23.88 -31.12 43.73
CA ARG A 66 23.13 -32.38 43.64
C ARG A 66 21.82 -32.26 42.89
N TYR A 67 21.47 -31.05 42.45
CA TYR A 67 20.21 -30.78 41.80
C TYR A 67 20.40 -30.62 40.29
N ARG A 68 19.44 -31.14 39.54
CA ARG A 68 19.33 -30.91 38.11
C ARG A 68 18.11 -30.04 37.87
N ILE A 69 18.32 -28.87 37.28
CA ILE A 69 17.29 -27.90 37.01
C ILE A 69 17.10 -27.81 35.49
N ALA A 70 15.84 -27.96 35.03
CA ALA A 70 15.48 -27.74 33.64
C ALA A 70 14.77 -26.40 33.49
N ASP A 71 15.32 -25.56 32.65
CA ASP A 71 14.65 -24.34 32.14
C ASP A 71 13.99 -24.69 30.79
N VAL A 72 12.66 -24.74 30.75
CA VAL A 72 11.86 -25.17 29.60
C VAL A 72 11.09 -23.95 29.04
N GLN A 73 11.30 -23.68 27.77
CA GLN A 73 10.45 -22.76 27.00
C GLN A 73 9.46 -23.58 26.20
N ALA A 74 8.20 -23.20 26.25
CA ALA A 74 7.12 -23.89 25.56
C ALA A 74 6.22 -22.91 24.84
N VAL A 75 5.57 -23.40 23.80
CA VAL A 75 4.67 -22.66 22.93
C VAL A 75 3.37 -23.45 22.74
N SER A 76 2.24 -22.77 22.59
CA SER A 76 0.94 -23.41 22.37
C SER A 76 0.90 -24.27 21.10
N GLY A 77 -0.02 -25.22 21.03
CA GLY A 77 -0.18 -26.12 19.88
C GLY A 77 -0.37 -25.42 18.53
N THR A 78 -0.76 -24.16 18.53
CA THR A 78 -0.89 -23.34 17.31
C THR A 78 0.42 -23.16 16.54
N ILE A 79 1.58 -23.40 17.18
CA ILE A 79 2.89 -23.41 16.50
C ILE A 79 2.98 -24.43 15.37
N LEU A 80 2.20 -25.51 15.43
CA LEU A 80 2.14 -26.51 14.38
C LEU A 80 1.62 -25.95 13.05
N LEU A 81 0.83 -24.84 13.10
CA LEU A 81 0.36 -24.12 11.93
C LEU A 81 1.39 -23.12 11.38
N ASP A 82 2.48 -22.89 12.10
CA ASP A 82 3.52 -21.90 11.71
C ASP A 82 4.84 -22.56 11.23
N GLN A 83 4.81 -23.85 10.94
CA GLN A 83 6.01 -24.60 10.58
C GLN A 83 6.29 -24.62 9.08
N LYS A 84 5.25 -24.66 8.24
CA LYS A 84 5.36 -24.90 6.80
C LYS A 84 4.71 -23.75 6.03
N LYS A 85 5.43 -23.21 5.05
CA LYS A 85 4.87 -22.29 4.08
C LYS A 85 4.07 -23.02 3.01
N CYS A 86 2.88 -22.54 2.72
CA CYS A 86 1.93 -23.12 1.80
C CYS A 86 1.56 -22.13 0.68
N ASN A 87 1.00 -22.71 -0.40
CA ASN A 87 0.45 -21.95 -1.52
C ASN A 87 -0.95 -22.47 -1.80
N ARG A 88 -1.98 -21.64 -1.62
CA ARG A 88 -3.39 -21.97 -1.85
C ARG A 88 -4.13 -20.75 -2.37
N VAL A 89 -5.18 -20.95 -3.15
CA VAL A 89 -6.03 -19.88 -3.68
C VAL A 89 -7.49 -20.14 -3.34
N PHE A 90 -8.11 -19.17 -2.71
CA PHE A 90 -9.50 -19.23 -2.28
C PHE A 90 -10.30 -18.17 -3.03
N GLN A 91 -11.09 -18.57 -4.04
CA GLN A 91 -11.83 -17.62 -4.90
C GLN A 91 -13.30 -17.97 -5.15
N LYS A 92 -13.88 -18.91 -4.39
CA LYS A 92 -15.31 -19.22 -4.50
C LYS A 92 -16.14 -18.12 -3.85
N LYS A 93 -17.11 -17.54 -4.58
CA LYS A 93 -17.95 -16.43 -4.10
C LYS A 93 -18.72 -16.71 -2.80
N ALA A 94 -19.14 -17.95 -2.58
CA ALA A 94 -19.89 -18.37 -1.38
C ALA A 94 -18.97 -18.88 -0.25
N GLN A 95 -17.67 -18.67 -0.34
CA GLN A 95 -16.73 -19.15 0.64
C GLN A 95 -16.76 -18.27 1.89
N THR A 96 -16.74 -18.91 3.05
CA THR A 96 -16.77 -18.24 4.35
C THR A 96 -15.40 -18.28 5.01
N TYR A 97 -15.16 -17.38 5.96
CA TYR A 97 -13.91 -17.35 6.73
C TYR A 97 -13.68 -18.67 7.47
N MET A 98 -14.71 -19.25 8.08
CA MET A 98 -14.61 -20.57 8.72
C MET A 98 -14.35 -21.69 7.73
N GLY A 99 -14.99 -21.65 6.55
CA GLY A 99 -14.75 -22.61 5.49
C GLY A 99 -13.29 -22.62 5.03
N ILE A 100 -12.68 -21.44 4.90
CA ILE A 100 -11.26 -21.30 4.60
C ILE A 100 -10.40 -21.81 5.77
N ALA A 101 -10.67 -21.37 7.00
CA ALA A 101 -9.90 -21.79 8.17
C ALA A 101 -9.90 -23.32 8.30
N ASN A 102 -11.03 -23.98 8.15
CA ASN A 102 -11.13 -25.44 8.18
C ASN A 102 -10.33 -26.10 7.04
N THR A 103 -10.33 -25.51 5.84
CA THR A 103 -9.54 -26.02 4.71
C THR A 103 -8.05 -25.89 4.96
N VAL A 104 -7.62 -24.75 5.48
CA VAL A 104 -6.19 -24.46 5.77
C VAL A 104 -5.65 -25.38 6.85
N THR A 105 -6.45 -25.68 7.86
CA THR A 105 -6.04 -26.50 9.02
C THR A 105 -6.29 -28.00 8.81
N ALA A 106 -6.91 -28.42 7.71
CA ALA A 106 -7.29 -29.82 7.47
C ALA A 106 -6.11 -30.82 7.48
N ASP A 107 -4.92 -30.36 7.07
CA ASP A 107 -3.70 -31.18 7.04
C ASP A 107 -3.05 -31.36 8.42
N THR A 108 -3.52 -30.60 9.44
CA THR A 108 -2.96 -30.66 10.80
C THR A 108 -3.93 -31.40 11.72
N GLU A 109 -3.47 -32.53 12.25
CA GLU A 109 -4.32 -33.41 13.07
C GLU A 109 -4.94 -32.68 14.28
N HIS A 110 -6.22 -32.96 14.52
CA HIS A 110 -6.99 -32.42 15.65
C HIS A 110 -7.03 -30.89 15.74
N SER A 111 -6.72 -30.19 14.65
CA SER A 111 -6.87 -28.74 14.57
C SER A 111 -8.35 -28.34 14.66
N ALA A 112 -8.63 -27.20 15.29
CA ALA A 112 -9.97 -26.66 15.35
C ALA A 112 -9.93 -25.13 15.38
N CYS A 113 -10.72 -24.51 14.51
CA CYS A 113 -10.99 -23.08 14.50
C CYS A 113 -12.39 -22.84 15.09
N ILE A 114 -12.52 -21.85 15.93
CA ILE A 114 -13.79 -21.45 16.57
C ILE A 114 -14.01 -19.97 16.26
N LEU A 115 -15.15 -19.64 15.68
CA LEU A 115 -15.56 -18.26 15.45
C LEU A 115 -16.68 -17.91 16.43
N PRO A 116 -16.44 -17.01 17.38
CA PRO A 116 -17.51 -16.43 18.17
C PRO A 116 -18.38 -15.55 17.26
N GLY A 117 -19.68 -15.84 17.21
CA GLY A 117 -20.62 -15.08 16.38
C GLY A 117 -20.92 -15.72 15.03
N SER A 118 -21.35 -14.89 14.06
CA SER A 118 -21.82 -15.36 12.75
C SER A 118 -20.67 -15.46 11.75
N ASP A 119 -20.62 -16.56 11.01
CA ASP A 119 -19.68 -16.74 9.91
C ASP A 119 -20.07 -15.86 8.70
N MET A 120 -19.10 -15.19 8.11
CA MET A 120 -19.29 -14.28 6.98
C MET A 120 -18.61 -14.78 5.72
N GLN A 121 -19.14 -14.39 4.56
CA GLN A 121 -18.49 -14.64 3.28
C GLN A 121 -17.29 -13.69 3.10
N THR A 122 -16.23 -14.18 2.45
CA THR A 122 -15.01 -13.41 2.23
C THR A 122 -15.17 -12.30 1.19
N GLY A 123 -16.18 -12.41 0.33
CA GLY A 123 -16.49 -11.42 -0.71
C GLY A 123 -15.47 -11.28 -1.84
N GLY A 124 -14.30 -11.87 -1.71
CA GLY A 124 -13.20 -11.74 -2.68
C GLY A 124 -12.26 -12.95 -2.69
N THR A 125 -11.21 -12.84 -3.48
CA THR A 125 -10.13 -13.84 -3.52
C THR A 125 -9.19 -13.63 -2.35
N LEU A 126 -8.71 -14.73 -1.78
CA LEU A 126 -7.61 -14.77 -0.81
C LEU A 126 -6.52 -15.70 -1.35
N ILE A 127 -5.28 -15.25 -1.34
CA ILE A 127 -4.13 -16.02 -1.81
C ILE A 127 -3.17 -16.23 -0.65
N GLN A 128 -2.97 -17.47 -0.24
CA GLN A 128 -1.86 -17.86 0.60
C GLN A 128 -0.68 -18.14 -0.32
N TYR A 129 0.40 -17.36 -0.20
CA TYR A 129 1.59 -17.52 -1.03
C TYR A 129 2.86 -17.40 -0.19
N GLN A 130 3.65 -18.48 -0.13
CA GLN A 130 4.86 -18.56 0.68
C GLN A 130 4.64 -18.13 2.16
N GLU A 131 3.45 -18.36 2.66
CA GLU A 131 2.96 -17.94 3.95
C GLU A 131 2.58 -19.18 4.78
N THR A 132 2.89 -19.18 6.07
CA THR A 132 2.46 -20.25 6.95
C THR A 132 0.96 -20.22 7.16
N ASP A 133 0.38 -21.32 7.59
CA ASP A 133 -1.05 -21.38 7.85
C ASP A 133 -1.46 -20.39 8.97
N TRP A 134 -0.63 -20.26 10.01
CA TRP A 134 -0.85 -19.29 11.08
C TRP A 134 -0.85 -17.85 10.58
N ASN A 135 0.16 -17.44 9.81
CA ASN A 135 0.27 -16.08 9.30
C ASN A 135 -0.85 -15.75 8.30
N PHE A 136 -1.19 -16.71 7.42
CA PHE A 136 -2.33 -16.55 6.51
C PHE A 136 -3.65 -16.38 7.27
N LEU A 137 -3.90 -17.21 8.28
CA LEU A 137 -5.11 -17.10 9.11
C LEU A 137 -5.17 -15.79 9.89
N LYS A 138 -4.03 -15.28 10.40
CA LYS A 138 -3.94 -13.95 11.02
C LYS A 138 -4.36 -12.86 10.05
N ARG A 139 -3.77 -12.85 8.86
CA ARG A 139 -4.09 -11.88 7.81
C ARG A 139 -5.55 -11.99 7.38
N MET A 140 -6.06 -13.19 7.20
CA MET A 140 -7.47 -13.43 6.90
C MET A 140 -8.39 -12.90 8.02
N ALA A 141 -8.08 -13.16 9.28
CA ALA A 141 -8.85 -12.69 10.43
C ALA A 141 -8.83 -11.16 10.56
N SER A 142 -7.72 -10.52 10.17
CA SER A 142 -7.57 -9.07 10.18
C SER A 142 -8.59 -8.36 9.28
N GLN A 143 -9.10 -9.02 8.24
CA GLN A 143 -10.17 -8.49 7.38
C GLN A 143 -11.49 -8.33 8.15
N LEU A 144 -11.69 -9.12 9.20
CA LEU A 144 -12.80 -9.00 10.15
C LEU A 144 -12.48 -8.08 11.34
N GLY A 145 -11.27 -7.53 11.38
CA GLY A 145 -10.77 -6.79 12.53
C GLY A 145 -10.44 -7.68 13.74
N LEU A 146 -10.35 -9.00 13.55
CA LEU A 146 -10.23 -9.97 14.63
C LEU A 146 -8.79 -10.52 14.74
N PRO A 147 -8.25 -10.68 15.96
CA PRO A 147 -7.00 -11.41 16.18
C PRO A 147 -7.24 -12.92 16.18
N LEU A 148 -6.20 -13.73 16.00
CA LEU A 148 -6.23 -15.13 16.38
C LEU A 148 -5.93 -15.26 17.87
N VAL A 149 -6.65 -16.13 18.57
CA VAL A 149 -6.43 -16.41 20.01
C VAL A 149 -6.23 -17.91 20.20
N PRO A 150 -5.02 -18.36 20.61
CA PRO A 150 -4.77 -19.78 20.91
C PRO A 150 -5.63 -20.28 22.06
N ASP A 151 -6.12 -21.49 21.95
CA ASP A 151 -6.72 -22.23 23.09
C ASP A 151 -5.62 -23.10 23.74
N ILE A 152 -5.17 -22.69 24.90
CA ILE A 152 -4.10 -23.37 25.65
C ILE A 152 -4.58 -24.54 26.50
N SER A 153 -5.85 -24.91 26.42
CA SER A 153 -6.41 -26.05 27.17
C SER A 153 -6.06 -27.40 26.53
N TYR A 154 -5.55 -27.37 25.29
CA TYR A 154 -5.22 -28.55 24.50
C TYR A 154 -3.84 -28.47 23.87
N TYR A 155 -3.22 -29.62 23.61
CA TYR A 155 -1.96 -29.71 22.87
C TYR A 155 -2.10 -29.41 21.37
N TYR A 156 -3.28 -29.70 20.82
CA TYR A 156 -3.55 -29.56 19.40
C TYR A 156 -3.77 -28.09 19.03
N PRO A 157 -3.58 -27.70 17.76
CA PRO A 157 -3.79 -26.33 17.32
C PRO A 157 -5.28 -25.97 17.30
N ARG A 158 -5.76 -25.55 18.46
CA ARG A 158 -7.10 -24.96 18.63
C ARG A 158 -6.96 -23.47 18.84
N PHE A 159 -7.82 -22.71 18.20
CA PHE A 159 -7.77 -21.25 18.28
C PHE A 159 -9.13 -20.64 17.95
N TYR A 160 -9.30 -19.40 18.36
CA TYR A 160 -10.47 -18.59 18.07
C TYR A 160 -10.12 -17.52 17.03
N LEU A 161 -11.07 -17.25 16.13
CA LEU A 161 -11.10 -16.04 15.32
C LEU A 161 -11.78 -14.94 16.14
N GLY A 162 -11.01 -14.10 16.80
CA GLY A 162 -11.48 -13.14 17.80
C GLY A 162 -11.34 -13.65 19.23
N LEU A 163 -11.70 -12.81 20.21
CA LEU A 163 -11.77 -13.24 21.60
C LEU A 163 -12.87 -14.28 21.79
N PRO A 164 -12.62 -15.32 22.63
CA PRO A 164 -13.70 -16.21 23.08
C PRO A 164 -14.84 -15.42 23.72
N GLU A 165 -16.06 -15.90 23.58
CA GLU A 165 -17.20 -15.42 24.37
C GLU A 165 -17.06 -15.91 25.80
N GLY A 166 -16.61 -15.03 26.69
CA GLY A 166 -16.44 -15.32 28.09
C GLY A 166 -17.69 -15.02 28.92
N GLU A 167 -17.67 -15.45 30.16
CA GLU A 167 -18.72 -15.23 31.14
C GLU A 167 -18.52 -13.90 31.89
N LYS A 168 -19.59 -13.39 32.51
CA LYS A 168 -19.46 -12.30 33.44
C LYS A 168 -19.00 -12.86 34.81
N LYS A 169 -17.83 -12.38 35.26
CA LYS A 169 -17.19 -12.85 36.50
C LYS A 169 -16.83 -11.68 37.41
N GLU A 170 -16.63 -11.99 38.67
CA GLU A 170 -16.10 -11.04 39.65
C GLU A 170 -14.56 -11.12 39.65
N LEU A 171 -13.92 -9.98 39.78
CA LEU A 171 -12.47 -9.86 39.76
C LEU A 171 -11.77 -10.40 41.01
N GLY A 172 -12.52 -10.50 42.14
CA GLY A 172 -11.98 -10.90 43.44
C GLY A 172 -11.06 -9.83 44.04
N GLU A 173 -10.16 -10.27 44.92
CA GLU A 173 -9.18 -9.39 45.55
C GLU A 173 -8.11 -8.92 44.54
N ILE A 174 -7.90 -7.62 44.48
CA ILE A 174 -6.92 -6.98 43.62
C ILE A 174 -5.66 -6.71 44.43
N LEU A 175 -4.53 -7.31 44.02
CA LEU A 175 -3.24 -7.13 44.68
C LEU A 175 -2.54 -5.86 44.20
N SER A 176 -2.65 -5.56 42.91
CA SER A 176 -2.21 -4.29 42.30
C SER A 176 -2.98 -4.01 41.02
N CYS A 177 -3.02 -2.74 40.64
CA CYS A 177 -3.65 -2.29 39.40
C CYS A 177 -2.87 -1.10 38.82
N ASP A 178 -2.50 -1.22 37.56
CA ASP A 178 -1.89 -0.15 36.78
C ASP A 178 -2.83 0.24 35.64
N MET A 179 -3.04 1.54 35.43
CA MET A 179 -3.85 2.07 34.34
C MET A 179 -2.94 2.61 33.24
N CYS A 180 -3.22 2.28 31.99
CA CYS A 180 -2.52 2.81 30.84
C CYS A 180 -3.47 3.12 29.67
N PHE A 181 -3.03 4.01 28.80
CA PHE A 181 -3.64 4.20 27.46
C PHE A 181 -2.74 3.52 26.43
N ASP A 182 -3.33 2.61 25.65
CA ASP A 182 -2.58 1.90 24.59
C ASP A 182 -2.65 2.68 23.27
N GLY A 183 -1.48 3.11 22.78
CA GLY A 183 -1.32 3.87 21.53
C GLY A 183 -1.74 3.11 20.27
N ARG A 184 -1.96 1.79 20.33
CA ARG A 184 -2.52 1.00 19.21
C ARG A 184 -3.87 1.54 18.72
N TYR A 185 -4.58 2.33 19.56
CA TYR A 185 -5.75 3.05 19.13
C TYR A 185 -5.56 3.77 17.79
N TYR A 186 -4.45 4.46 17.61
CA TYR A 186 -4.20 5.24 16.39
C TYR A 186 -4.05 4.36 15.14
N ALA A 187 -3.44 3.18 15.28
CA ALA A 187 -3.32 2.24 14.17
C ALA A 187 -4.65 1.57 13.80
N VAL A 188 -5.47 1.23 14.81
CA VAL A 188 -6.75 0.55 14.60
C VAL A 188 -7.83 1.51 14.14
N SER A 189 -7.90 2.73 14.72
CA SER A 189 -8.91 3.74 14.39
C SER A 189 -8.81 4.28 12.97
N GLY A 190 -7.66 4.16 12.32
CA GLY A 190 -7.50 4.50 10.91
C GLY A 190 -8.25 3.58 9.95
N ARG A 191 -8.62 2.36 10.38
CA ARG A 191 -9.26 1.34 9.53
C ARG A 191 -10.54 0.74 10.12
N CYS A 192 -10.75 0.88 11.42
CA CYS A 192 -11.91 0.34 12.14
C CYS A 192 -12.58 1.44 12.97
N THR A 193 -13.90 1.38 13.09
CA THR A 193 -14.64 2.27 14.00
C THR A 193 -14.51 1.73 15.43
N VAL A 194 -13.62 2.31 16.22
CA VAL A 194 -13.34 1.92 17.60
C VAL A 194 -13.47 3.11 18.55
N ASP A 195 -13.93 2.86 19.79
CA ASP A 195 -13.98 3.92 20.80
C ASP A 195 -12.61 4.05 21.49
N ARG A 196 -12.11 5.29 21.58
CA ARG A 196 -10.88 5.60 22.30
C ARG A 196 -10.88 5.10 23.74
N LYS A 197 -12.06 5.08 24.39
CA LYS A 197 -12.23 4.58 25.77
C LYS A 197 -11.87 3.10 25.90
N ASP A 198 -12.05 2.32 24.85
CA ASP A 198 -11.74 0.89 24.86
C ASP A 198 -10.24 0.62 24.99
N PHE A 199 -9.40 1.63 24.65
CA PHE A 199 -7.94 1.56 24.76
C PHE A 199 -7.39 2.14 26.08
N ILE A 200 -8.27 2.51 27.01
CA ILE A 200 -7.91 2.73 28.41
C ILE A 200 -7.92 1.36 29.09
N CYS A 201 -6.74 0.89 29.43
CA CYS A 201 -6.51 -0.46 29.92
C CYS A 201 -6.14 -0.44 31.39
N TYR A 202 -6.50 -1.50 32.10
CA TYR A 202 -6.11 -1.73 33.48
C TYR A 202 -5.37 -3.07 33.54
N ASP A 203 -4.11 -3.03 33.95
CA ASP A 203 -3.33 -4.24 34.23
C ASP A 203 -3.52 -4.60 35.71
N VAL A 204 -4.35 -5.61 35.95
CA VAL A 204 -4.79 -6.01 37.29
C VAL A 204 -4.12 -7.30 37.68
N VAL A 205 -3.52 -7.32 38.86
CA VAL A 205 -2.94 -8.52 39.50
C VAL A 205 -3.88 -9.07 40.56
N THR A 206 -4.19 -10.35 40.45
CA THR A 206 -5.15 -11.02 41.36
C THR A 206 -4.84 -12.52 41.48
N GLY A 207 -5.33 -13.15 42.58
CA GLY A 207 -5.35 -14.62 42.71
C GLY A 207 -6.58 -15.28 42.05
N THR A 208 -7.54 -14.50 41.54
CA THR A 208 -8.75 -15.03 40.91
C THR A 208 -8.52 -15.47 39.50
N ARG A 209 -8.92 -16.70 39.14
CA ARG A 209 -8.77 -17.24 37.80
C ARG A 209 -9.88 -16.75 36.86
N LEU A 210 -9.46 -16.02 35.81
CA LEU A 210 -10.28 -15.62 34.67
C LEU A 210 -9.72 -16.19 33.37
N SER A 211 -10.54 -16.21 32.35
CA SER A 211 -10.17 -16.60 30.98
C SER A 211 -10.16 -15.39 30.05
N LEU A 212 -9.46 -15.47 28.93
CA LEU A 212 -9.58 -14.48 27.86
C LEU A 212 -11.04 -14.39 27.41
N GLY A 213 -11.54 -13.18 27.21
CA GLY A 213 -12.93 -12.94 26.85
C GLY A 213 -13.88 -12.80 28.04
N ASP A 214 -13.52 -13.22 29.25
CA ASP A 214 -14.37 -13.00 30.44
C ASP A 214 -14.60 -11.50 30.63
N ARG A 215 -15.81 -11.16 31.06
CA ARG A 215 -16.25 -9.79 31.34
C ARG A 215 -16.27 -9.53 32.85
N VAL A 216 -15.72 -8.42 33.24
CA VAL A 216 -15.66 -7.99 34.63
C VAL A 216 -16.14 -6.55 34.76
N THR A 217 -16.73 -6.21 35.88
CA THR A 217 -17.08 -4.82 36.21
C THR A 217 -15.95 -4.23 37.06
N TYR A 218 -15.29 -3.18 36.56
CA TYR A 218 -14.27 -2.46 37.30
C TYR A 218 -14.49 -0.94 37.16
N GLU A 219 -14.46 -0.21 38.26
CA GLU A 219 -14.77 1.23 38.34
C GLU A 219 -16.05 1.64 37.60
N GLY A 220 -17.10 0.82 37.72
CA GLY A 220 -18.40 1.07 37.09
C GLY A 220 -18.43 0.84 35.57
N ARG A 221 -17.37 0.32 34.99
CA ARG A 221 -17.28 -0.05 33.58
C ARG A 221 -17.26 -1.56 33.41
N GLU A 222 -17.96 -2.06 32.40
CA GLU A 222 -17.79 -3.43 31.95
C GLU A 222 -16.56 -3.50 31.03
N LEU A 223 -15.60 -4.31 31.42
CA LEU A 223 -14.34 -4.51 30.71
C LEU A 223 -14.15 -6.00 30.42
N THR A 224 -13.38 -6.29 29.38
CA THR A 224 -13.09 -7.65 28.92
C THR A 224 -11.63 -8.00 29.21
N VAL A 225 -11.38 -9.24 29.62
CA VAL A 225 -10.03 -9.79 29.77
C VAL A 225 -9.42 -9.96 28.40
N SER A 226 -8.50 -9.08 28.03
CA SER A 226 -7.91 -9.00 26.69
C SER A 226 -6.51 -9.59 26.60
N ARG A 227 -5.79 -9.73 27.73
CA ARG A 227 -4.50 -10.43 27.83
C ARG A 227 -4.44 -11.10 29.18
N LYS A 228 -3.65 -12.17 29.26
CA LYS A 228 -3.44 -12.89 30.50
C LYS A 228 -1.98 -13.32 30.64
N LYS A 229 -1.45 -13.14 31.83
CA LYS A 229 -0.19 -13.69 32.30
C LYS A 229 -0.47 -14.50 33.57
N THR A 230 0.10 -15.69 33.67
CA THR A 230 -0.01 -16.53 34.86
C THR A 230 1.40 -16.82 35.36
N GLU A 231 1.66 -16.68 36.64
CA GLU A 231 2.98 -16.90 37.23
C GLU A 231 2.90 -17.47 38.63
N LEU A 232 3.99 -18.11 39.05
CA LEU A 232 4.14 -18.62 40.40
C LEU A 232 4.92 -17.59 41.24
N VAL A 233 4.26 -16.99 42.22
CA VAL A 233 4.86 -15.99 43.11
C VAL A 233 4.79 -16.51 44.54
N ARG A 234 5.94 -16.76 45.14
CA ARG A 234 6.05 -17.28 46.53
C ARG A 234 5.23 -18.55 46.80
N GLY A 235 5.05 -19.40 45.79
CA GLY A 235 4.31 -20.67 45.89
C GLY A 235 2.80 -20.54 45.59
N GLU A 236 2.31 -19.35 45.30
CA GLU A 236 0.94 -19.10 44.90
C GLU A 236 0.84 -18.78 43.40
N VAL A 237 -0.25 -19.23 42.76
CA VAL A 237 -0.52 -18.90 41.35
C VAL A 237 -1.18 -17.54 41.29
N ILE A 238 -0.52 -16.61 40.65
CA ILE A 238 -0.98 -15.23 40.48
C ILE A 238 -1.25 -14.97 39.00
N PHE A 239 -2.30 -14.22 38.77
CA PHE A 239 -2.73 -13.82 37.42
C PHE A 239 -2.59 -12.31 37.25
N THR A 240 -2.06 -11.91 36.12
CA THR A 240 -2.10 -10.53 35.66
C THR A 240 -2.98 -10.45 34.42
N TYR A 241 -4.04 -9.66 34.48
CA TYR A 241 -4.98 -9.46 33.39
C TYR A 241 -4.91 -8.05 32.85
N ARG A 242 -4.92 -7.91 31.52
CA ARG A 242 -5.26 -6.64 30.90
C ARG A 242 -6.76 -6.58 30.69
N LEU A 243 -7.41 -5.68 31.39
CA LEU A 243 -8.83 -5.36 31.25
C LEU A 243 -8.98 -4.15 30.32
N ALA A 244 -9.80 -4.26 29.30
CA ALA A 244 -10.00 -3.21 28.33
C ALA A 244 -11.42 -3.25 27.74
N GLY A 245 -11.80 -2.26 26.97
CA GLY A 245 -13.08 -2.27 26.26
C GLY A 245 -13.15 -3.31 25.15
N SER A 246 -14.34 -3.56 24.63
CA SER A 246 -14.62 -4.66 23.70
C SER A 246 -13.84 -4.58 22.39
N SER A 247 -13.56 -3.38 21.88
CA SER A 247 -12.81 -3.19 20.63
C SER A 247 -11.29 -3.15 20.82
N TYR A 248 -10.79 -3.27 22.05
CA TYR A 248 -9.34 -3.22 22.33
C TYR A 248 -8.52 -4.26 21.58
N THR A 249 -9.04 -5.47 21.40
CA THR A 249 -8.33 -6.56 20.73
C THR A 249 -8.42 -6.53 19.22
N TRP A 250 -9.21 -5.61 18.65
CA TRP A 250 -9.32 -5.46 17.22
C TRP A 250 -7.96 -5.13 16.61
N VAL A 251 -7.76 -5.68 15.41
CA VAL A 251 -6.53 -5.51 14.64
C VAL A 251 -6.82 -4.78 13.34
N PRO A 252 -5.89 -3.95 12.84
CA PRO A 252 -6.05 -3.33 11.54
C PRO A 252 -5.97 -4.41 10.44
N TRP A 253 -6.61 -4.13 9.30
CA TRP A 253 -6.47 -4.96 8.10
C TRP A 253 -4.99 -5.10 7.72
N GLU A 254 -4.55 -6.33 7.51
CA GLU A 254 -3.20 -6.67 7.07
C GLU A 254 -3.25 -7.16 5.61
N ASP A 255 -2.48 -6.52 4.74
CA ASP A 255 -2.22 -6.98 3.37
C ASP A 255 -0.95 -7.85 3.36
N ASN A 256 -0.83 -8.75 2.39
CA ASN A 256 0.44 -9.47 2.22
C ASN A 256 1.38 -8.63 1.35
N LEU A 257 2.33 -7.97 1.99
CA LEU A 257 3.29 -7.12 1.31
C LEU A 257 4.35 -7.91 0.53
N ASP A 258 4.54 -9.19 0.81
CA ASP A 258 5.55 -10.04 0.16
C ASP A 258 5.27 -10.24 -1.33
N TYR A 259 4.01 -10.14 -1.76
CA TYR A 259 3.67 -10.24 -3.18
C TYR A 259 3.20 -8.92 -3.82
N THR A 260 3.43 -7.79 -3.16
CA THR A 260 3.20 -6.46 -3.76
C THR A 260 4.05 -6.28 -5.01
N GLY A 261 3.41 -5.93 -6.13
CA GLY A 261 4.08 -5.81 -7.43
C GLY A 261 4.35 -7.14 -8.14
N MET A 262 3.97 -8.27 -7.56
CA MET A 262 4.10 -9.59 -8.19
C MET A 262 2.95 -9.88 -9.15
N SER A 263 3.19 -10.84 -10.03
CA SER A 263 2.19 -11.37 -10.97
C SER A 263 2.04 -12.87 -10.78
N PHE A 264 0.82 -13.33 -10.57
CA PHE A 264 0.47 -14.75 -10.49
C PHE A 264 -0.04 -15.25 -11.82
N VAL A 265 0.63 -16.25 -12.37
CA VAL A 265 0.24 -16.87 -13.66
C VAL A 265 -0.90 -17.84 -13.44
N GLY A 266 -1.83 -17.89 -14.41
CA GLY A 266 -2.93 -18.84 -14.41
C GLY A 266 -3.57 -18.98 -15.78
N ALA A 267 -4.44 -19.97 -15.90
CA ALA A 267 -5.22 -20.20 -17.11
C ALA A 267 -6.58 -19.49 -17.02
N ILE A 268 -7.00 -18.85 -18.08
CA ILE A 268 -8.33 -18.26 -18.19
C ILE A 268 -9.37 -19.36 -18.33
N VAL A 269 -10.32 -19.40 -17.39
CA VAL A 269 -11.40 -20.41 -17.37
C VAL A 269 -12.75 -19.81 -17.78
N GLY A 270 -12.89 -18.49 -17.78
CA GLY A 270 -14.10 -17.79 -18.21
C GLY A 270 -13.83 -16.33 -18.51
N THR A 271 -14.69 -15.73 -19.33
CA THR A 271 -14.70 -14.30 -19.67
C THR A 271 -16.11 -13.74 -19.61
N GLN A 272 -16.28 -12.52 -19.13
CA GLN A 272 -17.56 -11.81 -19.18
C GLN A 272 -17.31 -10.31 -19.21
N GLY A 273 -17.75 -9.62 -20.26
CA GLY A 273 -17.41 -8.23 -20.48
C GLY A 273 -15.90 -8.07 -20.53
N GLU A 274 -15.36 -7.12 -19.80
CA GLU A 274 -13.92 -6.85 -19.68
C GLU A 274 -13.26 -7.59 -18.50
N GLN A 275 -13.89 -8.64 -18.01
CA GLN A 275 -13.40 -9.42 -16.87
C GLN A 275 -13.06 -10.85 -17.26
N VAL A 276 -12.05 -11.40 -16.60
CA VAL A 276 -11.60 -12.79 -16.75
C VAL A 276 -11.67 -13.54 -15.43
N GLU A 277 -12.00 -14.83 -15.51
CA GLU A 277 -11.83 -15.78 -14.41
C GLU A 277 -10.52 -16.53 -14.63
N VAL A 278 -9.70 -16.64 -13.58
CA VAL A 278 -8.36 -17.24 -13.67
C VAL A 278 -8.24 -18.43 -12.72
N ALA A 279 -7.81 -19.56 -13.23
CA ALA A 279 -7.34 -20.69 -12.42
C ALA A 279 -5.82 -20.58 -12.28
N PHE A 280 -5.35 -20.33 -11.06
CA PHE A 280 -3.95 -20.02 -10.80
C PHE A 280 -3.06 -21.26 -10.77
N ASP A 281 -1.87 -21.17 -11.37
CA ASP A 281 -0.90 -22.27 -11.43
C ASP A 281 -0.29 -22.61 -10.06
N ILE A 282 -0.32 -21.67 -9.11
CA ILE A 282 0.19 -21.86 -7.74
C ILE A 282 -0.67 -22.82 -6.92
N ASP A 283 -1.95 -23.02 -7.32
CA ASP A 283 -2.87 -23.96 -6.70
C ASP A 283 -3.64 -24.72 -7.77
N GLN A 284 -3.21 -25.95 -8.05
CA GLN A 284 -3.81 -26.80 -9.07
C GLN A 284 -5.23 -27.27 -8.75
N THR A 285 -5.69 -27.08 -7.51
CA THR A 285 -7.04 -27.46 -7.06
C THR A 285 -8.05 -26.33 -7.20
N ALA A 286 -7.59 -25.10 -7.36
CA ALA A 286 -8.42 -23.92 -7.44
C ALA A 286 -9.01 -23.76 -8.85
N ALA A 287 -10.25 -24.19 -9.04
CA ALA A 287 -11.06 -23.75 -10.17
C ALA A 287 -11.47 -22.28 -10.00
N GLY A 288 -11.51 -21.49 -11.09
CA GLY A 288 -11.91 -20.09 -11.07
C GLY A 288 -13.19 -19.81 -10.29
N GLY A 289 -13.51 -18.57 -10.03
CA GLY A 289 -14.71 -18.19 -9.26
C GLY A 289 -14.82 -16.69 -9.06
N ASN A 290 -13.71 -16.00 -8.95
CA ASN A 290 -13.68 -14.55 -8.94
C ASN A 290 -13.30 -13.99 -10.31
N ARG A 291 -13.72 -12.77 -10.58
CA ARG A 291 -13.47 -12.08 -11.83
C ARG A 291 -12.58 -10.87 -11.60
N TYR A 292 -11.60 -10.74 -12.47
CA TYR A 292 -10.63 -9.66 -12.47
C TYR A 292 -10.77 -8.83 -13.74
N GLY A 293 -10.59 -7.52 -13.64
CA GLY A 293 -10.47 -6.68 -14.82
C GLY A 293 -9.31 -7.15 -15.70
N PHE A 294 -9.52 -7.21 -17.00
CA PHE A 294 -8.47 -7.54 -17.96
C PHE A 294 -7.96 -6.26 -18.62
N ALA A 295 -6.68 -6.00 -18.49
CA ALA A 295 -5.99 -4.89 -19.13
C ALA A 295 -5.25 -5.40 -20.39
N PRO A 296 -5.84 -5.26 -21.60
CA PRO A 296 -5.17 -5.66 -22.83
C PRO A 296 -4.00 -4.74 -23.15
N ALA A 297 -2.95 -5.28 -23.72
CA ALA A 297 -1.78 -4.50 -24.14
C ALA A 297 -2.11 -3.41 -25.21
N THR A 298 -3.25 -3.55 -25.89
CA THR A 298 -3.75 -2.61 -26.90
C THR A 298 -4.51 -1.43 -26.31
N GLY A 299 -4.65 -1.34 -24.99
CA GLY A 299 -5.50 -0.35 -24.34
C GLY A 299 -6.99 -0.54 -24.69
N ASN A 300 -7.78 0.52 -24.58
CA ASN A 300 -9.22 0.49 -24.85
C ASN A 300 -9.56 0.70 -26.33
N LEU A 301 -8.59 0.69 -27.23
CA LEU A 301 -8.81 0.90 -28.65
C LEU A 301 -9.52 -0.26 -29.34
N MET A 302 -9.38 -1.47 -28.83
CA MET A 302 -10.05 -2.67 -29.34
C MET A 302 -10.50 -3.55 -28.18
N TYR A 303 -11.72 -4.07 -28.27
CA TYR A 303 -12.16 -5.13 -27.38
C TYR A 303 -11.43 -6.43 -27.76
N CYS A 304 -10.43 -6.76 -26.98
CA CYS A 304 -9.56 -7.90 -27.21
C CYS A 304 -9.51 -8.78 -25.98
N MET A 305 -10.55 -9.58 -25.77
CA MET A 305 -10.60 -10.50 -24.63
C MET A 305 -9.89 -11.82 -24.97
N PRO A 306 -9.14 -12.36 -24.02
CA PRO A 306 -8.42 -13.60 -24.21
C PRO A 306 -9.37 -14.80 -24.27
N GLN A 307 -8.98 -15.81 -25.02
CA GLN A 307 -9.75 -17.05 -25.11
C GLN A 307 -9.57 -17.91 -23.86
N LYS A 308 -10.61 -18.67 -23.54
CA LYS A 308 -10.54 -19.70 -22.50
C LYS A 308 -9.41 -20.69 -22.78
N GLY A 309 -8.66 -21.05 -21.75
CA GLY A 309 -7.49 -21.94 -21.83
C GLY A 309 -6.16 -21.22 -22.11
N THR A 310 -6.16 -19.92 -22.41
CA THR A 310 -4.91 -19.15 -22.53
C THR A 310 -4.34 -18.79 -21.16
N LYS A 311 -3.03 -18.60 -21.08
CA LYS A 311 -2.37 -18.14 -19.86
C LYS A 311 -2.43 -16.62 -19.76
N THR A 312 -2.69 -16.13 -18.57
CA THR A 312 -2.63 -14.72 -18.20
C THR A 312 -1.86 -14.55 -16.91
N SER A 313 -1.47 -13.33 -16.58
CA SER A 313 -0.89 -13.00 -15.28
C SER A 313 -1.79 -12.03 -14.52
N LEU A 314 -2.07 -12.33 -13.26
CA LEU A 314 -2.75 -11.41 -12.35
C LEU A 314 -1.69 -10.59 -11.62
N TYR A 315 -1.62 -9.30 -11.92
CA TYR A 315 -0.76 -8.33 -11.24
C TYR A 315 -1.44 -7.80 -9.97
N ILE A 316 -0.72 -7.83 -8.84
CA ILE A 316 -1.19 -7.32 -7.55
C ILE A 316 -0.30 -6.13 -7.16
N GLY A 317 -0.83 -4.92 -7.29
CA GLY A 317 -0.05 -3.68 -7.09
C GLY A 317 0.20 -3.30 -5.64
N ASN A 318 -0.69 -3.68 -4.72
CA ASN A 318 -0.70 -3.18 -3.34
C ASN A 318 -0.83 -4.27 -2.26
N GLY A 319 -0.55 -5.53 -2.59
CA GLY A 319 -0.69 -6.64 -1.65
C GLY A 319 -2.13 -7.09 -1.37
N ASN A 320 -3.14 -6.43 -1.96
CA ASN A 320 -4.54 -6.81 -1.87
C ASN A 320 -4.96 -7.58 -3.12
N GLU A 321 -5.17 -8.87 -2.96
CA GLU A 321 -5.51 -9.78 -4.05
C GLU A 321 -6.87 -9.52 -4.71
N ALA A 322 -7.79 -8.88 -3.99
CA ALA A 322 -9.11 -8.51 -4.53
C ALA A 322 -9.02 -7.38 -5.57
N GLN A 323 -7.94 -6.60 -5.54
CA GLN A 323 -7.67 -5.50 -6.48
C GLN A 323 -6.73 -5.90 -7.62
N GLY A 324 -6.48 -7.18 -7.80
CA GLY A 324 -5.63 -7.69 -8.86
C GLY A 324 -6.18 -7.36 -10.25
N ILE A 325 -5.27 -7.09 -11.20
CA ILE A 325 -5.58 -6.81 -12.60
C ILE A 325 -4.93 -7.89 -13.46
N ALA A 326 -5.72 -8.58 -14.28
CA ALA A 326 -5.20 -9.54 -15.22
C ALA A 326 -4.56 -8.82 -16.42
N THR A 327 -3.30 -9.15 -16.70
CA THR A 327 -2.50 -8.50 -17.73
C THR A 327 -1.87 -9.52 -18.67
N GLY A 328 -1.80 -9.18 -19.95
CA GLY A 328 -1.19 -10.03 -20.96
C GLY A 328 -1.96 -11.33 -21.21
N CYS A 329 -1.64 -11.97 -22.31
CA CYS A 329 -2.22 -13.24 -22.71
C CYS A 329 -1.21 -14.03 -23.53
N ILE A 330 -0.90 -15.26 -23.11
CA ILE A 330 -0.01 -16.16 -23.82
C ILE A 330 -0.81 -17.37 -24.30
N ARG A 331 -0.87 -17.56 -25.61
CA ARG A 331 -1.40 -18.78 -26.21
C ARG A 331 -0.37 -19.90 -26.10
N THR A 332 -0.72 -20.94 -25.39
CA THR A 332 0.14 -22.13 -25.24
C THR A 332 -0.22 -23.27 -26.21
N ASN A 333 -1.40 -23.19 -26.85
CA ASN A 333 -1.93 -24.22 -27.78
C ASN A 333 -2.57 -23.54 -28.99
N GLY A 334 -1.77 -23.21 -30.00
CA GLY A 334 -2.24 -22.55 -31.22
C GLY A 334 -3.27 -23.30 -32.05
N SER A 335 -3.53 -24.60 -31.74
CA SER A 335 -4.43 -25.48 -32.49
C SER A 335 -5.91 -25.42 -32.09
N THR A 336 -6.25 -24.75 -30.97
CA THR A 336 -7.64 -24.77 -30.43
C THR A 336 -8.35 -23.42 -30.51
N CYS A 337 -7.79 -22.45 -31.24
CA CYS A 337 -8.43 -21.16 -31.43
C CYS A 337 -9.50 -21.24 -32.53
N GLU A 338 -10.76 -21.18 -32.13
CA GLU A 338 -11.92 -21.21 -33.07
C GLU A 338 -12.10 -19.87 -33.83
N GLY A 339 -11.16 -18.98 -33.76
CA GLY A 339 -11.19 -17.68 -34.45
C GLY A 339 -10.64 -16.54 -33.64
N THR A 340 -10.47 -15.41 -34.27
CA THR A 340 -10.10 -14.13 -33.62
C THR A 340 -11.16 -13.10 -33.93
N THR A 341 -11.73 -12.48 -32.91
CA THR A 341 -12.71 -11.43 -33.03
C THR A 341 -12.06 -10.10 -32.67
N ILE A 342 -12.32 -9.07 -33.48
CA ILE A 342 -12.01 -7.67 -33.17
C ILE A 342 -13.35 -6.97 -32.98
N GLU A 343 -13.64 -6.54 -31.74
CA GLU A 343 -14.87 -5.83 -31.39
C GLU A 343 -14.52 -4.44 -30.85
N SER A 344 -15.34 -3.46 -31.17
CA SER A 344 -15.20 -2.08 -30.69
C SER A 344 -16.57 -1.55 -30.27
N ASN A 345 -16.65 -0.94 -29.07
CA ASN A 345 -17.89 -0.36 -28.55
C ASN A 345 -18.30 0.94 -29.26
N GLY A 346 -17.38 1.61 -29.94
CA GLY A 346 -17.61 2.89 -30.59
C GLY A 346 -17.45 2.90 -32.10
N GLY A 347 -17.11 1.79 -32.70
CA GLY A 347 -16.78 1.68 -34.12
C GLY A 347 -15.29 1.39 -34.34
N LEU A 348 -14.98 0.71 -35.43
CA LEU A 348 -13.63 0.35 -35.85
C LEU A 348 -13.34 1.02 -37.19
N VAL A 349 -12.30 1.84 -37.24
CA VAL A 349 -11.79 2.45 -38.47
C VAL A 349 -10.44 1.83 -38.78
N LEU A 350 -10.34 1.18 -39.95
CA LEU A 350 -9.09 0.64 -40.47
C LEU A 350 -8.61 1.58 -41.60
N MET A 351 -7.48 2.24 -41.39
CA MET A 351 -6.90 3.14 -42.37
C MET A 351 -5.50 2.67 -42.75
N ALA A 352 -5.22 2.61 -44.04
CA ALA A 352 -3.89 2.31 -44.56
C ALA A 352 -3.56 3.21 -45.76
N LYS A 353 -2.33 3.71 -45.84
CA LYS A 353 -1.87 4.59 -46.92
C LYS A 353 -1.85 3.90 -48.27
N GLU A 354 -1.56 2.57 -48.30
CA GLU A 354 -1.37 1.80 -49.55
C GLU A 354 -2.50 0.76 -49.77
N GLY A 355 -3.50 0.73 -48.92
CA GLY A 355 -4.64 -0.20 -49.01
C GLY A 355 -4.68 -1.26 -47.91
N ILE A 356 -5.86 -1.86 -47.74
CA ILE A 356 -6.12 -2.94 -46.79
C ILE A 356 -6.44 -4.19 -47.60
N ARG A 357 -5.68 -5.28 -47.38
CA ARG A 357 -5.88 -6.57 -48.04
C ARG A 357 -6.51 -7.53 -47.03
N LEU A 358 -7.69 -8.08 -47.39
CA LEU A 358 -8.36 -9.11 -46.65
C LEU A 358 -8.35 -10.40 -47.50
N GLU A 359 -7.77 -11.48 -46.96
CA GLU A 359 -7.70 -12.75 -47.63
C GLU A 359 -8.31 -13.85 -46.76
N SER A 360 -9.10 -14.71 -47.35
CA SER A 360 -9.64 -15.90 -46.71
C SER A 360 -9.68 -17.08 -47.72
N MET A 361 -9.28 -18.26 -47.25
CA MET A 361 -9.34 -19.50 -48.07
C MET A 361 -10.76 -19.99 -48.33
N THR A 362 -11.72 -19.61 -47.47
CA THR A 362 -13.11 -20.13 -47.52
C THR A 362 -14.15 -19.06 -47.86
N GLY A 363 -13.77 -17.79 -47.88
CA GLY A 363 -14.65 -16.67 -48.17
C GLY A 363 -14.59 -15.55 -47.14
N ILE A 364 -15.01 -14.37 -47.55
CA ILE A 364 -15.13 -13.18 -46.69
C ILE A 364 -16.61 -12.80 -46.68
N ALA A 365 -17.27 -12.84 -45.52
CA ALA A 365 -18.62 -12.37 -45.33
C ALA A 365 -18.59 -11.00 -44.64
N MET A 366 -19.27 -9.98 -45.19
CA MET A 366 -19.49 -8.69 -44.60
C MET A 366 -20.98 -8.51 -44.35
N GLN A 367 -21.37 -8.26 -43.11
CA GLN A 367 -22.76 -8.06 -42.70
C GLN A 367 -22.91 -6.75 -41.95
N GLY A 368 -23.80 -5.85 -42.38
CA GLY A 368 -24.12 -4.59 -41.75
C GLY A 368 -25.60 -4.28 -41.81
N ILE A 369 -26.11 -3.53 -40.83
CA ILE A 369 -27.54 -3.16 -40.73
C ILE A 369 -27.95 -2.20 -41.88
N SER A 370 -27.01 -1.50 -42.51
CA SER A 370 -27.23 -0.56 -43.61
C SER A 370 -26.35 -0.84 -44.84
N ALA A 371 -26.07 -2.10 -45.13
CA ALA A 371 -25.18 -2.55 -46.20
C ALA A 371 -25.68 -2.25 -47.63
N SER A 372 -26.80 -1.59 -47.81
CA SER A 372 -27.45 -1.40 -49.13
C SER A 372 -26.79 -0.35 -50.04
N LYS A 373 -25.66 0.24 -49.68
CA LYS A 373 -25.07 1.31 -50.50
C LYS A 373 -23.66 1.09 -51.02
N TYR A 374 -23.01 -0.02 -50.69
CA TYR A 374 -21.62 -0.28 -51.14
C TYR A 374 -21.47 -1.60 -51.86
N THR A 375 -22.39 -1.85 -52.82
CA THR A 375 -22.17 -2.92 -53.82
C THR A 375 -21.46 -2.32 -55.04
N GLY A 376 -20.24 -2.03 -54.91
CA GLY A 376 -19.38 -1.56 -55.97
C GLY A 376 -18.38 -0.58 -55.41
N TYR A 377 -17.12 -0.83 -55.64
CA TYR A 377 -16.13 0.23 -55.60
C TYR A 377 -16.66 1.40 -56.39
N PRO A 378 -16.76 2.62 -55.86
CA PRO A 378 -16.78 3.76 -56.72
C PRO A 378 -15.52 3.65 -57.63
N PRO A 379 -15.63 3.93 -58.93
CA PRO A 379 -14.45 3.96 -59.76
C PRO A 379 -13.41 4.86 -59.08
N TYR A 380 -12.15 4.51 -59.20
CA TYR A 380 -11.03 5.21 -58.57
C TYR A 380 -10.98 6.73 -58.88
N ASP A 381 -11.84 7.20 -59.76
CA ASP A 381 -11.99 8.61 -60.15
C ASP A 381 -12.85 9.43 -59.16
N ASP A 382 -13.53 8.82 -58.16
CA ASP A 382 -14.32 9.50 -57.13
C ASP A 382 -13.61 9.51 -55.76
N ALA A 383 -12.32 9.16 -55.71
CA ALA A 383 -11.48 9.56 -54.59
C ALA A 383 -11.53 11.09 -54.44
N PRO A 384 -11.72 11.64 -53.22
CA PRO A 384 -11.68 13.09 -53.03
C PRO A 384 -10.50 13.62 -53.79
N LYS A 385 -10.73 14.52 -54.74
CA LYS A 385 -9.63 15.09 -55.53
C LYS A 385 -8.62 15.68 -54.58
N GLU A 386 -7.33 15.33 -54.72
CA GLU A 386 -6.25 15.99 -54.03
C GLU A 386 -6.45 17.51 -54.22
N GLY A 387 -6.87 18.22 -53.16
CA GLY A 387 -7.15 19.65 -53.23
C GLY A 387 -8.39 20.11 -52.48
N GLU A 388 -9.26 19.18 -51.99
CA GLU A 388 -10.45 19.55 -51.20
C GLU A 388 -10.22 19.64 -49.71
N PHE A 389 -9.14 19.00 -49.18
CA PHE A 389 -8.78 19.15 -47.78
C PHE A 389 -7.89 20.37 -47.61
N ASP A 390 -8.28 21.29 -46.75
CA ASP A 390 -7.50 22.51 -46.45
C ASP A 390 -6.25 22.17 -45.62
N TRP A 391 -5.23 21.67 -46.29
CA TRP A 391 -3.94 21.36 -45.69
C TRP A 391 -3.24 22.58 -45.07
N GLU A 392 -3.45 23.77 -45.66
CA GLU A 392 -2.90 25.02 -45.13
C GLU A 392 -3.61 25.40 -43.81
N GLY A 393 -4.92 25.33 -43.77
CA GLY A 393 -5.69 25.51 -42.55
C GLY A 393 -5.36 24.47 -41.48
N PHE A 394 -5.27 23.20 -41.87
CA PHE A 394 -4.91 22.11 -40.96
C PHE A 394 -3.52 22.30 -40.35
N THR A 395 -2.49 22.54 -41.16
CA THR A 395 -1.11 22.74 -40.64
C THR A 395 -1.02 24.00 -39.80
N ARG A 396 -1.75 25.07 -40.15
CA ARG A 396 -1.88 26.27 -39.32
C ARG A 396 -2.50 25.96 -37.97
N ASN A 397 -3.60 25.20 -37.92
CA ASN A 397 -4.27 24.82 -36.66
C ASN A 397 -3.39 23.96 -35.79
N LEU A 398 -2.67 23.00 -36.39
CA LEU A 398 -1.68 22.19 -35.71
C LEU A 398 -0.53 23.07 -35.14
N ALA A 399 -0.06 24.04 -35.92
CA ALA A 399 0.98 24.97 -35.48
C ALA A 399 0.53 25.86 -34.33
N ILE A 400 -0.73 26.32 -34.33
CA ILE A 400 -1.35 27.07 -33.22
C ILE A 400 -1.33 26.22 -31.95
N GLY A 401 -1.77 24.97 -32.01
CA GLY A 401 -1.80 24.07 -30.87
C GLY A 401 -0.41 23.79 -30.32
N LEU A 402 0.53 23.43 -31.19
CA LEU A 402 1.93 23.18 -30.79
C LEU A 402 2.61 24.44 -30.27
N GLY A 403 2.27 25.62 -30.81
CA GLY A 403 2.75 26.91 -30.31
C GLY A 403 2.32 27.18 -28.86
N VAL A 404 1.06 26.90 -28.51
CA VAL A 404 0.56 27.03 -27.13
C VAL A 404 1.28 26.04 -26.22
N VAL A 405 1.46 24.80 -26.64
CA VAL A 405 2.22 23.79 -25.88
C VAL A 405 3.66 24.27 -25.61
N ALA A 406 4.32 24.83 -26.63
CA ALA A 406 5.69 25.36 -26.49
C ALA A 406 5.75 26.53 -25.48
N VAL A 407 4.79 27.47 -25.52
CA VAL A 407 4.71 28.57 -24.54
C VAL A 407 4.50 28.04 -23.13
N CYS A 408 3.61 27.05 -22.95
CA CYS A 408 3.37 26.41 -21.66
C CYS A 408 4.64 25.69 -21.16
N ALA A 409 5.37 24.99 -22.02
CA ALA A 409 6.62 24.32 -21.67
C ALA A 409 7.71 25.32 -21.23
N ILE A 410 7.83 26.45 -21.92
CA ILE A 410 8.74 27.54 -21.53
C ILE A 410 8.31 28.13 -20.18
N GLY A 411 7.03 28.39 -19.99
CA GLY A 411 6.49 28.87 -18.71
C GLY A 411 6.75 27.92 -17.55
N ALA A 412 6.59 26.62 -17.76
CA ALA A 412 6.92 25.59 -16.79
C ALA A 412 8.42 25.58 -16.47
N ALA A 413 9.29 25.61 -17.49
CA ALA A 413 10.74 25.62 -17.30
C ALA A 413 11.22 26.85 -16.52
N ILE A 414 10.69 28.04 -16.84
CA ILE A 414 11.00 29.28 -16.10
C ILE A 414 10.51 29.17 -14.64
N SER A 415 9.30 28.68 -14.43
CA SER A 415 8.74 28.51 -13.09
C SER A 415 9.53 27.51 -12.24
N ILE A 416 9.97 26.42 -12.83
CA ILE A 416 10.85 25.43 -12.17
C ILE A 416 12.20 26.05 -11.82
N ALA A 417 12.81 26.80 -12.76
CA ALA A 417 14.10 27.43 -12.54
C ALA A 417 14.08 28.53 -11.46
N THR A 418 12.97 29.25 -11.35
CA THR A 418 12.85 30.40 -10.44
C THR A 418 12.24 30.06 -9.08
N LEU A 419 11.30 29.15 -9.04
CA LEU A 419 10.45 28.85 -7.88
C LEU A 419 10.54 27.37 -7.40
N GLY A 420 11.25 26.51 -8.13
CA GLY A 420 11.37 25.10 -7.85
C GLY A 420 10.31 24.23 -8.54
N ALA A 421 10.61 22.94 -8.69
CA ALA A 421 9.78 21.98 -9.43
C ALA A 421 8.39 21.73 -8.82
N GLY A 422 8.23 21.90 -7.50
CA GLY A 422 6.95 21.78 -6.80
C GLY A 422 6.14 23.06 -6.73
N SER A 423 6.51 24.12 -7.47
CA SER A 423 5.77 25.37 -7.43
C SER A 423 4.40 25.25 -8.09
N ILE A 424 3.41 25.93 -7.53
CA ILE A 424 2.04 25.98 -8.08
C ILE A 424 2.04 26.46 -9.54
N LEU A 425 2.92 27.41 -9.88
CA LEU A 425 3.05 27.93 -11.24
C LEU A 425 3.64 26.91 -12.20
N ALA A 426 4.62 26.11 -11.79
CA ALA A 426 5.15 25.04 -12.61
C ALA A 426 4.08 23.98 -12.90
N GLY A 427 3.33 23.55 -11.88
CA GLY A 427 2.20 22.64 -12.03
C GLY A 427 1.11 23.20 -12.95
N ALA A 428 0.78 24.47 -12.80
CA ALA A 428 -0.19 25.14 -13.64
C ALA A 428 0.21 25.17 -15.13
N PHE A 429 1.44 25.52 -15.45
CA PHE A 429 1.93 25.52 -16.82
C PHE A 429 2.05 24.11 -17.42
N ILE A 430 2.42 23.12 -16.64
CA ILE A 430 2.44 21.72 -17.08
C ILE A 430 1.01 21.27 -17.42
N GLY A 431 0.05 21.53 -16.56
CA GLY A 431 -1.37 21.23 -16.80
C GLY A 431 -1.90 21.93 -18.05
N ALA A 432 -1.60 23.23 -18.24
CA ALA A 432 -1.96 23.97 -19.43
C ALA A 432 -1.40 23.35 -20.72
N GLY A 433 -0.14 22.93 -20.68
CA GLY A 433 0.51 22.26 -21.82
C GLY A 433 -0.14 20.93 -22.18
N ILE A 434 -0.53 20.15 -21.17
CA ILE A 434 -1.26 18.88 -21.35
C ILE A 434 -2.64 19.13 -21.96
N GLY A 435 -3.41 20.09 -21.45
CA GLY A 435 -4.71 20.46 -21.99
C GLY A 435 -4.62 20.91 -23.44
N ALA A 436 -3.67 21.79 -23.78
CA ALA A 436 -3.43 22.24 -25.14
C ALA A 436 -3.04 21.09 -26.09
N LEU A 437 -2.16 20.19 -25.66
CA LEU A 437 -1.70 19.05 -26.46
C LEU A 437 -2.85 18.06 -26.72
N SER A 438 -3.61 17.72 -25.70
CA SER A 438 -4.76 16.82 -25.80
C SER A 438 -5.80 17.34 -26.79
N THR A 439 -6.19 18.61 -26.67
CA THR A 439 -7.15 19.25 -27.58
C THR A 439 -6.60 19.35 -29.00
N THR A 440 -5.33 19.69 -29.16
CA THR A 440 -4.69 19.75 -30.48
C THR A 440 -4.73 18.39 -31.19
N ALA A 441 -4.38 17.29 -30.48
CA ALA A 441 -4.38 15.95 -31.04
C ALA A 441 -5.81 15.47 -31.38
N MET A 442 -6.77 15.69 -30.49
CA MET A 442 -8.16 15.29 -30.68
C MET A 442 -8.80 16.02 -31.85
N LYS A 443 -8.62 17.34 -31.92
CA LYS A 443 -9.19 18.18 -32.96
C LYS A 443 -8.50 18.01 -34.31
N ALA A 444 -7.22 17.70 -34.35
CA ALA A 444 -6.53 17.31 -35.58
C ALA A 444 -7.10 15.99 -36.13
N GLY A 445 -7.36 15.00 -35.25
CA GLY A 445 -8.04 13.77 -35.64
C GLY A 445 -9.45 14.01 -36.19
N GLU A 446 -10.23 14.92 -35.57
CA GLU A 446 -11.56 15.30 -36.04
C GLU A 446 -11.52 15.98 -37.41
N GLU A 447 -10.59 16.93 -37.64
CA GLU A 447 -10.41 17.62 -38.91
C GLU A 447 -10.05 16.64 -40.06
N ILE A 448 -9.16 15.68 -39.77
CA ILE A 448 -8.81 14.62 -40.73
C ILE A 448 -10.02 13.72 -41.01
N SER A 449 -10.73 13.30 -39.98
CA SER A 449 -11.86 12.36 -40.14
C SER A 449 -13.08 12.94 -40.81
N THR A 450 -13.36 14.24 -40.60
CA THR A 450 -14.53 14.93 -41.12
C THR A 450 -14.27 15.67 -42.45
N GLY A 451 -13.00 15.92 -42.77
CA GLY A 451 -12.59 16.76 -43.91
C GLY A 451 -12.81 18.27 -43.68
N ASN A 452 -13.38 18.66 -42.52
CA ASN A 452 -13.70 20.05 -42.20
C ASN A 452 -12.58 20.65 -41.31
N VAL A 453 -11.82 21.58 -41.86
CA VAL A 453 -10.76 22.28 -41.14
C VAL A 453 -11.32 23.54 -40.48
N ARG A 454 -11.12 23.65 -39.17
CA ARG A 454 -11.58 24.82 -38.39
C ARG A 454 -10.84 26.09 -38.79
N SER A 455 -11.49 27.23 -38.56
CA SER A 455 -10.84 28.53 -38.70
C SER A 455 -9.73 28.70 -37.63
N ALA A 456 -8.76 29.59 -37.92
CA ALA A 456 -7.70 29.93 -36.95
C ALA A 456 -8.26 30.47 -35.63
N LYS A 457 -9.40 31.16 -35.65
CA LYS A 457 -10.07 31.68 -34.46
C LYS A 457 -10.64 30.57 -33.61
N GLU A 458 -11.25 29.55 -34.20
CA GLU A 458 -11.78 28.37 -33.49
C GLU A 458 -10.66 27.51 -32.93
N ALA A 459 -9.62 27.27 -33.71
CA ALA A 459 -8.45 26.50 -33.23
C ALA A 459 -7.79 27.18 -32.02
N LEU A 460 -7.59 28.50 -32.08
CA LEU A 460 -7.00 29.24 -30.95
C LEU A 460 -7.93 29.26 -29.74
N ARG A 461 -9.25 29.39 -29.96
CA ARG A 461 -10.26 29.33 -28.89
C ARG A 461 -10.22 27.97 -28.17
N ASP A 462 -10.31 26.89 -28.93
CA ASP A 462 -10.42 25.54 -28.39
C ASP A 462 -9.13 25.17 -27.60
N VAL A 463 -7.98 25.40 -28.18
CA VAL A 463 -6.70 25.15 -27.50
C VAL A 463 -6.50 26.10 -26.32
N GLY A 464 -6.92 27.36 -26.43
CA GLY A 464 -6.84 28.37 -25.37
C GLY A 464 -7.69 28.01 -24.16
N ILE A 465 -8.95 27.57 -24.40
CA ILE A 465 -9.87 27.16 -23.33
C ILE A 465 -9.30 25.94 -22.58
N SER A 466 -8.85 24.90 -23.31
CA SER A 466 -8.30 23.69 -22.70
C SER A 466 -6.96 23.93 -22.00
N ALA A 467 -6.14 24.85 -22.51
CA ALA A 467 -4.94 25.29 -21.80
C ALA A 467 -5.29 26.02 -20.48
N ALA A 468 -6.32 26.87 -20.48
CA ALA A 468 -6.78 27.56 -19.27
C ALA A 468 -7.35 26.57 -18.22
N SER A 469 -8.16 25.61 -18.66
CA SER A 469 -8.66 24.53 -17.80
C SER A 469 -7.52 23.72 -17.19
N GLY A 470 -6.59 23.27 -18.01
CA GLY A 470 -5.41 22.52 -17.56
C GLY A 470 -4.50 23.33 -16.62
N PHE A 471 -4.40 24.66 -16.82
CA PHE A 471 -3.67 25.55 -15.92
C PHE A 471 -4.27 25.55 -14.51
N ILE A 472 -5.59 25.61 -14.39
CA ILE A 472 -6.30 25.60 -13.11
C ILE A 472 -6.11 24.24 -12.41
N THR A 473 -6.34 23.16 -13.14
CA THR A 473 -6.20 21.79 -12.61
C THR A 473 -4.76 21.50 -12.17
N GLY A 474 -3.78 21.89 -12.99
CA GLY A 474 -2.37 21.72 -12.67
C GLY A 474 -1.91 22.56 -11.48
N ALA A 475 -2.45 23.78 -11.32
CA ALA A 475 -2.18 24.61 -10.14
C ALA A 475 -2.75 23.98 -8.86
N PHE A 476 -3.94 23.39 -8.94
CA PHE A 476 -4.58 22.73 -7.82
C PHE A 476 -3.79 21.47 -7.39
N GLY A 477 -3.44 20.62 -8.34
CA GLY A 477 -2.64 19.41 -8.06
C GLY A 477 -1.27 19.73 -7.45
N ALA A 478 -0.61 20.80 -7.90
CA ALA A 478 0.67 21.24 -7.33
C ALA A 478 0.54 21.83 -5.92
N LYS A 479 -0.61 22.48 -5.60
CA LYS A 479 -0.86 23.06 -4.28
C LYS A 479 -1.24 22.02 -3.22
N PHE A 480 -1.90 20.94 -3.64
CA PHE A 480 -2.43 19.91 -2.76
C PHE A 480 -1.95 18.52 -3.21
N PRO A 481 -0.64 18.24 -3.19
CA PRO A 481 -0.12 16.92 -3.53
C PRO A 481 -0.69 15.89 -2.55
N GLY A 482 -1.39 14.89 -3.08
CA GLY A 482 -2.09 13.88 -2.26
C GLY A 482 -3.50 14.26 -1.81
N ALA A 483 -4.12 15.28 -2.42
CA ALA A 483 -5.54 15.57 -2.22
C ALA A 483 -6.40 14.32 -2.49
N HIS A 484 -7.38 14.09 -1.63
CA HIS A 484 -8.26 12.93 -1.75
C HIS A 484 -8.98 12.97 -3.10
N ARG A 485 -9.05 11.84 -3.82
CA ARG A 485 -9.65 11.68 -5.17
C ARG A 485 -11.02 12.34 -5.33
N LEU A 486 -11.81 12.39 -4.25
CA LEU A 486 -13.11 13.10 -4.25
C LEU A 486 -12.95 14.62 -4.40
N ALA A 487 -11.89 15.22 -3.86
CA ALA A 487 -11.63 16.65 -4.01
C ALA A 487 -11.16 16.99 -5.43
N GLU A 488 -10.36 16.10 -6.05
CA GLU A 488 -9.96 16.21 -7.46
C GLU A 488 -11.18 16.13 -8.37
N GLY A 489 -12.08 15.15 -8.18
CA GLY A 489 -13.32 15.03 -8.94
C GLY A 489 -14.24 16.25 -8.84
N VAL A 490 -14.31 16.90 -7.67
CA VAL A 490 -15.07 18.16 -7.50
C VAL A 490 -14.43 19.31 -8.29
N VAL A 491 -13.11 19.43 -8.26
CA VAL A 491 -12.38 20.47 -9.01
C VAL A 491 -12.52 20.24 -10.50
N ASP A 492 -12.36 19.02 -11.00
CA ASP A 492 -12.50 18.69 -12.41
C ASP A 492 -13.94 18.94 -12.90
N THR A 493 -14.95 18.61 -12.09
CA THR A 493 -16.35 18.91 -12.39
C THR A 493 -16.58 20.42 -12.51
N ALA A 494 -16.02 21.22 -11.61
CA ALA A 494 -16.16 22.67 -11.64
C ALA A 494 -15.40 23.29 -12.84
N VAL A 495 -14.22 22.78 -13.17
CA VAL A 495 -13.42 23.20 -14.33
C VAL A 495 -14.13 22.84 -15.62
N SER A 496 -14.65 21.61 -15.76
CA SER A 496 -15.42 21.17 -16.94
C SER A 496 -16.71 21.95 -17.14
N ALA A 497 -17.43 22.31 -16.07
CA ALA A 497 -18.58 23.18 -16.14
C ALA A 497 -18.20 24.61 -16.60
N GLY A 498 -17.06 25.12 -16.09
CA GLY A 498 -16.50 26.41 -16.53
C GLY A 498 -16.08 26.39 -17.99
N GLU A 499 -15.47 25.31 -18.46
CA GLU A 499 -15.07 25.08 -19.85
C GLU A 499 -16.32 25.09 -20.77
N ARG A 500 -17.36 24.31 -20.44
CA ARG A 500 -18.64 24.33 -21.18
C ARG A 500 -19.25 25.70 -21.22
N TYR A 501 -19.21 26.45 -20.12
CA TYR A 501 -19.71 27.83 -20.09
C TYR A 501 -18.93 28.73 -21.03
N LEU A 502 -17.60 28.62 -21.08
CA LEU A 502 -16.76 29.39 -22.00
C LEU A 502 -17.06 29.05 -23.46
N TYR A 503 -17.22 27.76 -23.81
CA TYR A 503 -17.64 27.37 -25.16
C TYR A 503 -19.02 27.97 -25.51
N ALA A 504 -19.99 27.88 -24.60
CA ALA A 504 -21.31 28.42 -24.80
C ALA A 504 -21.32 29.97 -24.93
N VAL A 505 -20.45 30.68 -24.22
CA VAL A 505 -20.32 32.15 -24.33
C VAL A 505 -19.92 32.58 -25.75
N PHE A 506 -19.06 31.78 -26.41
CA PHE A 506 -18.65 32.05 -27.80
C PHE A 506 -19.64 31.55 -28.86
N ASP A 507 -20.73 30.90 -28.45
CA ASP A 507 -21.81 30.49 -29.34
C ASP A 507 -22.90 31.58 -29.37
N ASP A 508 -22.93 32.32 -30.46
CA ASP A 508 -23.87 33.45 -30.66
C ASP A 508 -25.32 32.98 -30.90
N SER A 509 -25.54 31.67 -31.12
CA SER A 509 -26.88 31.09 -31.34
C SER A 509 -27.64 30.79 -30.03
N MET A 510 -26.99 30.77 -28.90
CA MET A 510 -27.57 30.44 -27.60
C MET A 510 -27.95 31.67 -26.77
N SER A 511 -29.12 31.64 -26.15
CA SER A 511 -29.52 32.62 -25.15
C SER A 511 -28.72 32.47 -23.83
N ARG A 512 -28.78 33.48 -22.97
CA ARG A 512 -28.06 33.49 -21.69
C ARG A 512 -28.51 32.38 -20.74
N GLU A 513 -29.77 31.98 -20.80
CA GLU A 513 -30.34 30.90 -19.97
C GLU A 513 -29.96 29.55 -20.52
N GLU A 514 -29.98 29.36 -21.84
CA GLU A 514 -29.51 28.15 -22.51
C GLU A 514 -28.01 27.90 -22.28
N LYS A 515 -27.18 28.94 -22.32
CA LYS A 515 -25.74 28.85 -22.01
C LYS A 515 -25.48 28.36 -20.58
N ARG A 516 -26.28 28.82 -19.61
CA ARG A 516 -26.20 28.36 -18.24
C ARG A 516 -26.68 26.91 -18.06
N ALA A 517 -27.81 26.56 -18.68
CA ALA A 517 -28.36 25.21 -18.63
C ALA A 517 -27.39 24.21 -19.23
N TYR A 518 -26.74 24.53 -20.35
CA TYR A 518 -25.73 23.69 -20.98
C TYR A 518 -24.46 23.50 -20.11
N ALA A 519 -23.99 24.56 -19.47
CA ALA A 519 -22.80 24.53 -18.65
C ALA A 519 -23.00 23.74 -17.34
N PHE A 520 -24.19 23.83 -16.74
CA PHE A 520 -24.50 23.29 -15.42
C PHE A 520 -25.55 22.16 -15.48
N ASP A 521 -25.55 21.37 -16.55
CA ASP A 521 -26.39 20.19 -16.67
C ASP A 521 -26.02 19.13 -15.58
N PRO A 522 -26.97 18.72 -14.72
CA PRO A 522 -26.67 17.80 -13.63
C PRO A 522 -26.18 16.43 -14.08
N GLY A 523 -26.66 15.96 -15.24
CA GLY A 523 -26.21 14.66 -15.79
C GLY A 523 -24.77 14.71 -16.27
N GLN A 524 -24.39 15.79 -16.93
CA GLN A 524 -23.00 16.02 -17.37
C GLN A 524 -22.08 16.25 -16.18
N MET A 525 -22.52 16.97 -15.16
CA MET A 525 -21.71 17.17 -13.94
C MET A 525 -21.40 15.87 -13.19
N VAL A 526 -22.37 14.94 -13.13
CA VAL A 526 -22.13 13.61 -12.55
C VAL A 526 -21.15 12.80 -13.42
N ALA A 527 -21.31 12.85 -14.75
CA ALA A 527 -20.38 12.19 -15.66
C ALA A 527 -18.96 12.75 -15.55
N ASP A 528 -18.80 14.08 -15.47
CA ASP A 528 -17.51 14.74 -15.29
C ASP A 528 -16.87 14.38 -13.94
N PHE A 529 -17.67 14.32 -12.87
CA PHE A 529 -17.19 13.91 -11.54
C PHE A 529 -16.65 12.49 -11.56
N VAL A 530 -17.39 11.55 -12.14
CA VAL A 530 -16.95 10.15 -12.26
C VAL A 530 -15.71 10.05 -13.15
N THR A 531 -15.68 10.79 -14.24
CA THR A 531 -14.56 10.82 -15.19
C THR A 531 -13.30 11.43 -14.54
N GLY A 532 -13.45 12.52 -13.78
CA GLY A 532 -12.36 13.17 -13.05
C GLY A 532 -11.71 12.27 -12.01
N VAL A 533 -12.53 11.48 -11.28
CA VAL A 533 -12.02 10.48 -10.32
C VAL A 533 -11.24 9.35 -11.02
N VAL A 534 -11.65 8.95 -12.23
CA VAL A 534 -10.98 7.88 -13.01
C VAL A 534 -9.74 8.41 -13.74
N ILE A 535 -9.77 9.64 -14.25
CA ILE A 535 -8.66 10.26 -14.99
C ILE A 535 -7.50 10.67 -14.06
N GLY A 536 -7.74 10.91 -12.78
CA GLY A 536 -6.67 11.22 -11.82
C GLY A 536 -5.52 10.20 -11.85
N GLU A 537 -5.83 8.91 -11.94
CA GLU A 537 -4.81 7.84 -12.08
C GLU A 537 -4.08 7.84 -13.44
N PHE A 538 -4.79 8.25 -14.49
CA PHE A 538 -4.21 8.30 -15.85
C PHE A 538 -3.31 9.53 -16.04
N LEU A 539 -3.64 10.64 -15.41
CA LEU A 539 -2.84 11.86 -15.44
C LEU A 539 -1.50 11.71 -14.73
N ASP A 540 -1.44 10.96 -13.62
CA ASP A 540 -0.17 10.66 -12.94
C ASP A 540 0.80 9.89 -13.86
N GLY A 541 0.29 8.93 -14.64
CA GLY A 541 1.08 8.20 -15.65
C GLY A 541 1.53 9.10 -16.82
N ILE A 542 0.67 10.00 -17.28
CA ILE A 542 0.98 10.96 -18.37
C ILE A 542 1.95 12.04 -17.86
N MET A 543 1.80 12.51 -16.63
CA MET A 543 2.72 13.47 -16.01
C MET A 543 4.14 12.91 -15.98
N ALA A 544 4.31 11.65 -15.54
CA ALA A 544 5.61 10.98 -15.54
C ALA A 544 6.16 10.77 -16.96
N ALA A 545 5.33 10.36 -17.91
CA ALA A 545 5.73 10.16 -19.32
C ALA A 545 6.07 11.49 -20.03
N THR A 546 5.33 12.56 -19.74
CA THR A 546 5.53 13.90 -20.32
C THR A 546 6.76 14.56 -19.72
N GLN A 547 7.04 14.42 -18.43
CA GLN A 547 8.28 14.84 -17.81
C GLN A 547 9.49 14.14 -18.45
N ASN A 548 9.42 12.83 -18.69
CA ASN A 548 10.48 12.08 -19.34
C ASN A 548 10.71 12.52 -20.81
N LYS A 549 9.65 12.88 -21.51
CA LYS A 549 9.73 13.31 -22.91
C LYS A 549 10.19 14.76 -23.06
N LEU A 550 9.75 15.65 -22.18
CA LEU A 550 10.27 17.01 -22.05
C LEU A 550 11.76 17.00 -21.71
N ARG A 551 12.22 16.07 -20.86
CA ARG A 551 13.65 15.84 -20.60
C ARG A 551 14.43 15.49 -21.86
N SER A 552 13.90 14.62 -22.70
CA SER A 552 14.59 14.21 -23.96
C SER A 552 14.66 15.36 -24.96
N ILE A 553 13.70 16.29 -24.96
CA ILE A 553 13.66 17.46 -25.85
C ILE A 553 14.63 18.55 -25.37
N PHE A 554 14.75 18.73 -24.05
CA PHE A 554 15.60 19.76 -23.45
C PHE A 554 17.01 19.30 -23.08
N ALA A 555 17.30 17.99 -23.14
CA ALA A 555 18.61 17.44 -22.81
C ALA A 555 19.74 17.90 -23.73
N ASN A 556 19.43 18.56 -24.86
CA ASN A 556 20.40 19.04 -25.82
C ASN A 556 20.76 20.53 -25.71
N ASN A 557 20.16 21.28 -24.81
CA ASN A 557 20.43 22.71 -24.68
C ASN A 557 20.59 23.14 -23.21
N ASP A 558 21.84 23.52 -22.90
CA ASP A 558 22.30 24.35 -21.78
C ASP A 558 22.36 23.76 -20.36
N ALA A 559 23.52 23.97 -19.71
CA ALA A 559 23.87 23.45 -18.38
C ALA A 559 22.88 23.88 -17.25
N THR A 560 22.32 25.09 -17.34
CA THR A 560 21.37 25.64 -16.37
C THR A 560 20.00 24.93 -16.43
N MET A 561 19.61 24.50 -17.61
CA MET A 561 18.38 23.72 -17.83
C MET A 561 18.53 22.25 -17.38
N ARG A 562 19.72 21.69 -17.48
CA ARG A 562 20.04 20.36 -16.93
C ARG A 562 19.87 20.34 -15.40
N GLU A 563 20.38 21.36 -14.72
CA GLU A 563 20.28 21.46 -13.27
C GLU A 563 18.83 21.62 -12.77
N ALA A 564 18.00 22.37 -13.51
CA ALA A 564 16.57 22.52 -13.21
C ALA A 564 15.75 21.25 -13.53
N LEU A 565 16.13 20.46 -14.55
CA LEU A 565 15.47 19.21 -14.91
C LEU A 565 15.90 18.03 -14.02
N GLU A 566 17.13 18.02 -13.55
CA GLU A 566 17.67 17.02 -12.62
C GLU A 566 17.07 17.19 -11.21
N SER A 567 16.66 18.41 -10.81
CA SER A 567 15.98 18.66 -9.52
C SER A 567 14.53 18.16 -9.47
N GLY A 568 13.92 17.81 -10.60
CA GLY A 568 12.51 17.39 -10.71
C GLY A 568 12.27 15.89 -10.87
N SER A 569 13.29 15.02 -10.84
CA SER A 569 13.10 13.60 -11.11
C SER A 569 14.08 12.70 -10.38
N GLY A 570 13.58 11.94 -9.48
CA GLY A 570 14.10 10.63 -9.09
C GLY A 570 15.41 10.59 -8.30
N ASN A 571 16.23 11.62 -8.32
CA ASN A 571 17.36 11.79 -7.42
C ASN A 571 17.25 13.16 -6.74
N LYS A 572 16.52 13.20 -5.63
CA LYS A 572 16.57 14.38 -4.76
C LYS A 572 18.02 14.70 -4.41
N PRO A 573 18.40 15.99 -4.30
CA PRO A 573 19.70 16.34 -3.78
C PRO A 573 19.93 15.57 -2.47
N TYR A 574 21.14 15.05 -2.31
CA TYR A 574 21.54 14.26 -1.13
C TYR A 574 20.98 12.84 -1.03
N THR A 575 20.36 12.28 -2.04
CA THR A 575 19.92 10.86 -2.07
C THR A 575 21.08 9.90 -1.75
N ASN A 576 22.24 10.13 -2.36
CA ASN A 576 23.44 9.28 -2.21
C ASN A 576 24.63 10.02 -1.59
N SER A 577 24.42 11.23 -1.06
CA SER A 577 25.48 12.06 -0.47
C SER A 577 24.93 12.87 0.70
N ARG A 578 25.79 13.21 1.66
CA ARG A 578 25.40 14.11 2.76
C ARG A 578 25.60 15.56 2.34
N PRO A 579 24.76 16.49 2.84
CA PRO A 579 25.00 17.92 2.68
C PRO A 579 26.35 18.34 3.28
N SER A 580 26.88 19.47 2.83
CA SER A 580 28.00 20.12 3.49
C SER A 580 27.55 20.79 4.78
N TYR A 581 28.39 20.75 5.80
CA TYR A 581 28.15 21.49 7.04
C TYR A 581 28.08 23.01 6.78
N GLY A 582 27.29 23.69 7.61
CA GLY A 582 27.17 25.13 7.57
C GLY A 582 28.50 25.85 7.89
N LYS A 583 28.59 27.10 7.46
CA LYS A 583 29.76 27.95 7.77
C LYS A 583 29.88 28.04 9.29
N ASN A 584 31.06 27.69 9.83
CA ASN A 584 31.35 27.70 11.26
C ASN A 584 30.71 26.62 12.14
N GLN A 585 29.80 25.81 11.62
CA GLN A 585 29.05 24.81 12.39
C GLN A 585 29.97 23.87 13.20
N VAL A 586 31.05 23.39 12.61
CA VAL A 586 32.01 22.48 13.26
C VAL A 586 32.67 23.14 14.49
N ASN A 587 33.00 24.44 14.38
CA ASN A 587 33.56 25.18 15.51
C ASN A 587 32.53 25.42 16.61
N GLU A 588 31.29 25.73 16.24
CA GLU A 588 30.19 25.93 17.19
C GLU A 588 29.87 24.66 17.97
N VAL A 589 29.82 23.52 17.32
CA VAL A 589 29.63 22.21 17.98
C VAL A 589 30.75 21.93 18.98
N TRP A 590 31.98 22.23 18.61
CA TRP A 590 33.14 22.08 19.50
C TRP A 590 33.08 23.01 20.72
N GLU A 591 32.80 24.30 20.49
CA GLU A 591 32.73 25.28 21.57
C GLU A 591 31.54 25.00 22.53
N ASN A 592 30.40 24.57 21.99
CA ASN A 592 29.22 24.19 22.77
C ASN A 592 29.41 22.92 23.62
N ALA A 593 30.33 22.07 23.24
CA ALA A 593 30.61 20.81 23.94
C ALA A 593 31.65 20.95 25.06
N LYS A 594 32.24 22.14 25.24
CA LYS A 594 33.22 22.37 26.31
C LYS A 594 32.56 22.36 27.69
N ASP A 595 33.11 21.56 28.57
CA ASP A 595 32.74 21.58 29.98
C ASP A 595 32.99 22.97 30.58
N PRO A 596 32.00 23.59 31.21
CA PRO A 596 32.09 24.98 31.67
C PRO A 596 33.13 25.20 32.78
N ILE A 597 33.56 24.16 33.47
CA ILE A 597 34.52 24.25 34.60
C ILE A 597 35.93 23.96 34.10
N THR A 598 36.09 22.88 33.31
CA THR A 598 37.41 22.40 32.89
C THR A 598 37.84 22.92 31.52
N GLY A 599 36.91 23.43 30.72
CA GLY A 599 37.14 23.83 29.33
C GLY A 599 37.43 22.67 28.36
N LYS A 600 37.33 21.43 28.83
CA LYS A 600 37.64 20.24 28.07
C LYS A 600 36.40 19.69 27.35
N VAL A 601 36.60 18.95 26.28
CA VAL A 601 35.55 18.28 25.53
C VAL A 601 35.66 16.75 25.77
N TYR A 602 34.54 16.12 25.99
CA TYR A 602 34.48 14.68 26.29
C TYR A 602 33.58 13.96 25.27
N ASP A 603 34.03 12.78 24.87
CA ASP A 603 33.24 11.78 24.15
C ASP A 603 32.08 11.28 25.04
N PRO A 604 30.94 10.82 24.48
CA PRO A 604 29.88 10.20 25.27
C PRO A 604 30.31 9.02 26.13
N SER A 605 31.43 8.39 25.81
CA SER A 605 32.04 7.33 26.64
C SER A 605 32.82 7.89 27.85
N GLY A 606 32.95 9.21 28.01
CA GLY A 606 33.68 9.87 29.06
C GLY A 606 35.17 10.10 28.78
N VAL A 607 35.64 9.73 27.60
CA VAL A 607 37.04 9.92 27.19
C VAL A 607 37.25 11.38 26.72
N GLU A 608 38.31 12.05 27.16
CA GLU A 608 38.66 13.40 26.74
C GLU A 608 39.03 13.43 25.26
N ILE A 609 38.45 14.33 24.48
CA ILE A 609 38.79 14.60 23.10
C ILE A 609 39.68 15.87 23.01
N THR A 610 40.76 15.76 22.24
CA THR A 610 41.60 16.92 21.93
C THR A 610 41.51 17.23 20.44
N TRP A 611 41.48 18.53 20.08
CA TRP A 611 41.43 18.95 18.69
C TRP A 611 42.59 19.85 18.32
N ASP A 612 43.48 19.32 17.51
CA ASP A 612 44.54 20.11 16.88
C ASP A 612 43.98 20.81 15.62
N LYS A 613 43.60 22.08 15.78
CA LYS A 613 43.02 22.90 14.69
C LYS A 613 43.99 23.18 13.53
N THR A 614 45.28 22.84 13.67
CA THR A 614 46.28 22.99 12.58
C THR A 614 46.20 21.83 11.59
N LYS A 615 45.55 20.74 11.96
CA LYS A 615 45.37 19.54 11.17
C LYS A 615 43.92 19.36 10.77
N SER A 616 43.69 18.49 9.76
CA SER A 616 42.33 18.06 9.39
C SER A 616 41.61 17.47 10.60
N ARG A 617 40.35 17.84 10.81
CA ARG A 617 39.48 17.24 11.82
C ARG A 617 39.34 15.73 11.65
N ASN A 618 39.35 15.27 10.42
CA ASN A 618 39.17 13.85 10.07
C ASN A 618 40.20 12.97 10.79
N GLY A 619 39.72 12.00 11.54
CA GLY A 619 40.55 11.11 12.34
C GLY A 619 40.82 11.62 13.78
N GLN A 620 40.53 12.88 14.10
CA GLN A 620 40.65 13.40 15.45
C GLN A 620 39.31 13.24 16.19
N TRP A 621 38.22 13.70 15.60
CA TRP A 621 36.87 13.53 16.12
C TRP A 621 35.83 13.67 14.99
N ASP A 622 34.65 13.09 15.19
CA ASP A 622 33.54 13.12 14.26
C ASP A 622 32.36 13.94 14.81
N MET A 623 31.54 14.47 13.91
CA MET A 623 30.28 15.15 14.21
C MET A 623 29.22 14.05 14.45
N GLY A 624 29.14 13.55 15.69
CA GLY A 624 28.09 12.59 16.08
C GLY A 624 26.77 13.29 16.30
N HIS A 625 25.66 12.63 15.94
CA HIS A 625 24.34 13.15 16.24
C HIS A 625 23.97 12.88 17.71
N ILE A 626 23.24 13.81 18.32
CA ILE A 626 22.71 13.58 19.67
C ILE A 626 21.56 12.57 19.63
N PRO A 627 21.23 11.88 20.75
CA PRO A 627 20.09 10.95 20.80
C PRO A 627 18.78 11.60 20.35
N GLY A 628 18.08 10.96 19.44
CA GLY A 628 16.83 11.45 18.85
C GLY A 628 17.00 12.32 17.60
N GLU A 629 18.23 12.65 17.20
CA GLU A 629 18.54 13.46 16.01
C GLU A 629 19.29 12.64 14.95
N LYS A 630 18.82 11.43 14.62
CA LYS A 630 19.49 10.55 13.68
C LYS A 630 19.41 11.02 12.24
N TYR A 631 20.55 11.02 11.56
CA TYR A 631 20.62 11.38 10.14
C TYR A 631 19.70 10.50 9.27
N SER A 632 19.67 9.18 9.51
CA SER A 632 18.86 8.25 8.71
C SER A 632 17.37 8.56 8.79
N GLU A 633 16.86 8.94 9.97
CA GLU A 633 15.46 9.27 10.18
C GLU A 633 15.08 10.57 9.47
N MET A 634 15.86 11.63 9.65
CA MET A 634 15.62 12.92 9.03
C MET A 634 15.84 12.89 7.52
N HIS A 635 16.82 12.10 7.06
CA HIS A 635 17.04 11.89 5.63
C HIS A 635 15.87 11.12 5.00
N GLN A 636 15.30 10.12 5.70
CA GLN A 636 14.12 9.41 5.22
C GLN A 636 12.90 10.34 5.12
N LEU A 637 12.64 11.16 6.13
CA LEU A 637 11.56 12.17 6.10
C LEU A 637 11.72 13.14 4.92
N TYR A 638 12.96 13.53 4.60
CA TYR A 638 13.26 14.33 3.42
C TYR A 638 13.04 13.54 2.12
N MET A 639 13.45 12.28 2.06
CA MET A 639 13.25 11.43 0.87
C MET A 639 11.77 11.14 0.61
N ASP A 640 10.96 11.04 1.66
CA ASP A 640 9.51 10.78 1.61
C ASP A 640 8.66 12.06 1.44
N ASP A 641 9.27 13.22 1.18
CA ASP A 641 8.61 14.53 1.06
C ASP A 641 7.82 15.00 2.30
N VAL A 642 8.11 14.43 3.47
CA VAL A 642 7.50 14.86 4.74
C VAL A 642 8.07 16.19 5.17
N ILE A 643 9.36 16.43 4.91
CA ILE A 643 10.03 17.71 5.12
C ILE A 643 10.66 18.19 3.81
N SER A 644 10.69 19.51 3.63
CA SER A 644 11.32 20.16 2.48
C SER A 644 12.85 20.06 2.53
N LYS A 645 13.50 20.32 1.39
CA LYS A 645 14.96 20.42 1.31
C LYS A 645 15.53 21.48 2.29
N ASP A 646 14.83 22.61 2.44
CA ASP A 646 15.30 23.71 3.27
C ASP A 646 15.18 23.34 4.76
N GLU A 647 14.09 22.70 5.17
CA GLU A 647 13.93 22.18 6.54
C GLU A 647 14.96 21.08 6.84
N PHE A 648 15.25 20.19 5.88
CA PHE A 648 16.30 19.19 6.01
C PHE A 648 17.68 19.83 6.17
N LEU A 649 18.00 20.86 5.37
CA LEU A 649 19.26 21.58 5.45
C LEU A 649 19.37 22.44 6.73
N GLU A 650 18.29 23.05 7.19
CA GLU A 650 18.22 23.78 8.45
C GLU A 650 18.52 22.85 9.62
N TRP A 651 17.85 21.68 9.66
CA TRP A 651 18.14 20.65 10.65
C TRP A 651 19.59 20.16 10.56
N TYR A 652 20.07 19.82 9.35
CA TYR A 652 21.43 19.29 9.13
C TYR A 652 22.52 20.30 9.51
N ARG A 653 22.27 21.59 9.37
CA ARG A 653 23.21 22.67 9.67
C ARG A 653 23.04 23.24 11.08
N ASN A 654 22.13 22.73 11.88
CA ASN A 654 21.94 23.17 13.25
C ASN A 654 23.03 22.57 14.16
N PRO A 655 23.90 23.38 14.78
CA PRO A 655 24.96 22.88 15.67
C PRO A 655 24.45 22.12 16.88
N LYS A 656 23.21 22.39 17.31
CA LYS A 656 22.59 21.76 18.49
C LYS A 656 22.28 20.28 18.28
N ASN A 657 22.19 19.80 17.04
CA ASN A 657 21.90 18.41 16.70
C ASN A 657 23.14 17.52 16.72
N TYR A 658 24.30 18.11 17.06
CA TYR A 658 25.58 17.41 17.02
C TYR A 658 26.36 17.57 18.34
N ARG A 659 27.22 16.58 18.54
CA ARG A 659 28.26 16.61 19.58
C ARG A 659 29.56 16.04 19.04
N PRO A 660 30.73 16.41 19.62
CA PRO A 660 31.98 15.74 19.29
C PRO A 660 31.99 14.30 19.79
N GLU A 661 32.37 13.39 18.93
CA GLU A 661 32.57 11.97 19.27
C GLU A 661 33.90 11.47 18.71
N LEU A 662 34.51 10.52 19.40
CA LEU A 662 35.65 9.79 18.85
C LEU A 662 35.19 8.97 17.64
N PRO A 663 36.03 8.79 16.58
CA PRO A 663 35.64 8.06 15.38
C PRO A 663 35.12 6.64 15.65
N GLY A 664 35.68 5.96 16.66
CA GLY A 664 35.21 4.62 17.07
C GLY A 664 33.82 4.66 17.73
N THR A 665 33.55 5.68 18.55
CA THR A 665 32.27 5.89 19.22
C THR A 665 31.18 6.21 18.22
N ASN A 666 31.41 7.20 17.33
CA ASN A 666 30.47 7.62 16.30
C ASN A 666 30.09 6.45 15.34
N ARG A 667 31.06 5.68 14.88
CA ARG A 667 30.84 4.56 13.96
C ARG A 667 30.16 3.35 14.60
N SER A 668 30.16 3.26 15.92
CA SER A 668 29.49 2.17 16.64
C SER A 668 27.99 2.41 16.84
N HIS A 669 27.52 3.63 16.60
CA HIS A 669 26.12 4.09 16.84
C HIS A 669 25.59 3.79 18.25
N LYS A 670 26.48 3.59 19.21
CA LYS A 670 26.11 3.13 20.58
C LYS A 670 25.37 4.19 21.38
N TYR A 671 25.60 5.45 21.06
CA TYR A 671 25.09 6.60 21.84
C TYR A 671 24.17 7.52 21.02
N GLU A 672 23.78 7.11 19.80
CA GLU A 672 22.78 7.80 18.94
C GLU A 672 21.35 7.48 19.32
#